data_bcd3d4852dd2dc1266b4d0b5a5edc78b
#
_entry.id   bcd3d4852dd2dc1266b4d0b5a5edc78b
#
_cell.length_a   1.000
_cell.length_b   1.000
_cell.length_c   1.000
_cell.angle_alpha   90.00
_cell.angle_beta   90.00
_cell.angle_gamma   90.00
#
_symmetry.space_group_name_H-M   'P 1'
#
loop_
_entity.id
_entity.type
_entity.pdbx_description
1 polymer ?
#
loop_
_entity_poly.entity_id
_entity_poly.type
_entity_poly.pdbx_seq_one_letter_code
_entity_poly.pdbx_strand_id
1 'polypeptide(L)'
;MSHDTRALIRRALTGTATLGVAAAGLAAVAPAHANTSGPGLVVNEAYGGGGNSGALYKFDFVELRNTTDHAMSVGGLSVQYRSATGTGAPSGSNVAALPSVDLPAGGTFLVSGVAGLGGTQDLPMPDLTSTLSMGGAGGQLFIADQAGPLDPGTNAISSTHVLDFVGWGSTATSYEGSAPAPGTSNPQSVTRDAAGTDTNRNSSDFSLSNPPTPTACGSACHATPPPPPVAATIAEIQGTGDTSPLAGQRAVTRGVVTAAYPTGGFFGYVLQTDGTGTGDDATPGASDAVFVHQPAGAVTVQVGQYVEVTGAVSEFNGLTGLSVDAADVHDLGAPPLGGVTARAIAYPSTTAGREARESELIAPTDRFTVTDNYETNQYGEIGLATGDHQLWQPTDLYNPNLDPAGVAAVQADNAARGVVLNDGSSANYLTTSKNVVMPWLRPDNPVRIGSSATLHEPVILDFRNNLWELQPTHQVTDDGSDVATFGDTRTANERPQAVGGDLRLGTFNVLNYFNTTGADWVAAAHTCSFYNDRTGDPVTDNTCSDNGPRGAAQSSGGTDLADPTADLERQRAKEVRAINTMNADILSLEEIENSSALGESDRDDALRSLVDALNADAGTTRWAYAPSPAPSALPPLAEQDVIRTAFIYNPSKVALVGGSTVLSDRSAPGQPFANAREPLAQEFKRKGALDSDGFLVVVNHLKSKGDSKPPATGDNANGIQGAFNGDRVRQARAVVDFAKATAQSDGTNKIFLTGDFNSYTQEDPMQVLYQNGFVNQPSDDPRDTSYEFDGQAGSLDHVLANPAAATMVTGRDVWQINAEESVAFEYSRYNYNTELLYAPDQFRASDHNPELVGLDAPFSQQGSTVGVTATPSTVQKKKGTSRIDVTVTGAQGVTPTGTVEIWVDGVRVGSAPLSGGTASAVIGPFPLAGTRHVEVRYLGDDVTKAGSATTTVTVINGKA
;
A
#
# COMPACT_ATOMS: atom_id res chain seq x y z
N MET A 1 1.67 -1.81 -5.61
CA MET A 1 3.11 -1.78 -5.18
C MET A 1 3.43 -3.08 -4.46
N SER A 2 4.61 -3.68 -4.66
CA SER A 2 4.96 -4.94 -4.00
C SER A 2 5.16 -4.74 -2.50
N HIS A 3 4.84 -5.74 -1.69
CA HIS A 3 5.02 -5.77 -0.22
C HIS A 3 6.38 -5.26 0.27
N ASP A 4 7.46 -5.52 -0.48
CA ASP A 4 8.83 -5.10 -0.12
C ASP A 4 9.08 -3.58 -0.14
N THR A 5 8.26 -2.82 -0.84
CA THR A 5 8.50 -1.37 -1.00
C THR A 5 7.97 -0.58 0.20
N ARG A 6 6.87 -1.02 0.81
CA ARG A 6 6.29 -0.36 1.99
C ARG A 6 7.15 -0.54 3.25
N ALA A 7 7.67 -1.74 3.47
CA ALA A 7 8.57 -2.03 4.60
C ALA A 7 9.91 -1.28 4.55
N LEU A 8 10.36 -0.91 3.34
CA LEU A 8 11.62 -0.16 3.15
C LEU A 8 11.44 1.35 3.36
N ILE A 9 10.25 1.90 3.12
CA ILE A 9 9.98 3.35 3.27
C ILE A 9 9.81 3.72 4.75
N ARG A 10 9.24 2.86 5.59
CA ARG A 10 9.20 3.06 7.05
C ARG A 10 10.59 3.23 7.68
N ARG A 11 11.67 2.73 7.06
CA ARG A 11 13.06 2.89 7.52
C ARG A 11 13.73 4.21 7.11
N ALA A 12 13.15 4.98 6.20
CA ALA A 12 13.80 6.16 5.61
C ALA A 12 13.39 7.52 6.19
N LEU A 13 12.39 7.57 7.06
CA LEU A 13 11.83 8.83 7.59
C LEU A 13 12.41 9.29 8.94
N THR A 14 13.41 8.59 9.49
CA THR A 14 14.21 9.09 10.62
C THR A 14 15.53 9.65 10.11
N GLY A 15 15.54 10.87 9.63
CA GLY A 15 16.71 11.49 9.03
C GLY A 15 16.89 12.95 9.42
N THR A 16 17.78 13.19 10.38
CA THR A 16 18.70 14.30 10.50
C THR A 16 18.18 15.73 10.63
N ALA A 17 18.13 16.17 11.87
CA ALA A 17 18.41 17.57 12.23
C ALA A 17 19.85 17.65 12.77
N THR A 18 20.82 18.09 11.97
CA THR A 18 22.17 18.39 12.40
C THR A 18 22.23 19.81 12.97
N LEU A 19 22.40 19.92 14.29
CA LEU A 19 22.92 21.14 14.90
C LEU A 19 24.38 20.89 15.32
N GLY A 20 25.29 21.67 14.77
CA GLY A 20 26.66 21.65 15.11
C GLY A 20 26.94 22.22 16.52
N VAL A 21 27.75 21.53 17.33
CA VAL A 21 28.41 22.07 18.51
C VAL A 21 29.89 21.74 18.43
N ALA A 22 30.66 22.75 18.79
CA ALA A 22 32.10 22.80 18.65
C ALA A 22 32.85 21.81 19.53
N ALA A 23 33.95 21.30 18.99
CA ALA A 23 34.91 20.39 19.61
C ALA A 23 35.63 20.99 20.81
N ALA A 24 35.66 20.24 21.90
CA ALA A 24 36.77 20.31 22.89
C ALA A 24 37.41 18.92 22.96
N GLY A 25 38.69 18.86 22.69
CA GLY A 25 39.38 17.62 22.48
C GLY A 25 39.56 16.79 23.76
N LEU A 26 39.25 15.52 23.60
CA LEU A 26 39.80 14.42 24.40
C LEU A 26 40.37 13.42 23.39
N ALA A 27 41.63 13.02 23.62
CA ALA A 27 42.29 12.05 22.79
C ALA A 27 41.53 10.71 22.84
N ALA A 28 40.78 10.44 21.79
CA ALA A 28 40.14 9.16 21.61
C ALA A 28 41.21 8.14 21.22
N VAL A 29 41.31 7.06 21.99
CA VAL A 29 41.95 5.82 21.56
C VAL A 29 41.15 5.34 20.34
N ALA A 30 41.80 5.23 19.21
CA ALA A 30 41.12 4.76 17.98
C ALA A 30 40.59 3.34 18.20
N PRO A 31 39.34 3.06 17.84
CA PRO A 31 38.83 1.70 17.90
C PRO A 31 39.60 0.83 16.89
N ALA A 32 39.93 -0.40 17.32
CA ALA A 32 40.57 -1.39 16.49
C ALA A 32 39.61 -1.83 15.38
N HIS A 33 40.07 -1.75 14.14
CA HIS A 33 39.32 -2.28 12.99
C HIS A 33 39.71 -3.74 12.76
N ALA A 34 38.86 -4.56 12.17
CA ALA A 34 39.13 -5.92 11.69
C ALA A 34 40.32 -6.01 10.73
N ASN A 35 40.99 -4.96 10.52
CA ASN A 35 42.17 -4.81 9.67
C ASN A 35 43.38 -4.29 10.44
N THR A 36 43.47 -4.53 11.76
CA THR A 36 44.68 -4.23 12.56
C THR A 36 45.34 -5.53 12.94
N SER A 37 46.41 -5.88 12.24
CA SER A 37 47.29 -6.95 12.69
C SER A 37 47.85 -6.60 14.08
N GLY A 38 47.67 -7.52 15.04
CA GLY A 38 48.18 -7.35 16.39
C GLY A 38 47.53 -8.28 17.41
N PRO A 39 48.05 -8.36 18.65
CA PRO A 39 47.47 -9.17 19.66
C PRO A 39 46.06 -8.72 20.04
N GLY A 40 45.12 -9.67 20.09
CA GLY A 40 43.68 -9.40 20.39
C GLY A 40 42.91 -10.69 20.60
N LEU A 41 41.58 -10.62 20.56
CA LEU A 41 40.70 -11.78 20.49
C LEU A 41 40.53 -12.16 19.03
N VAL A 42 40.87 -13.40 18.67
CA VAL A 42 40.76 -13.92 17.31
C VAL A 42 39.92 -15.19 17.24
N VAL A 43 39.33 -15.43 16.07
CA VAL A 43 38.80 -16.74 15.70
C VAL A 43 39.99 -17.66 15.47
N ASN A 44 40.19 -18.66 16.35
CA ASN A 44 41.30 -19.58 16.27
C ASN A 44 41.00 -20.79 15.42
N GLU A 45 39.81 -21.41 15.60
CA GLU A 45 39.36 -22.54 14.81
C GLU A 45 37.84 -22.43 14.52
N ALA A 46 37.46 -22.78 13.28
CA ALA A 46 36.06 -22.86 12.88
C ALA A 46 35.75 -24.19 12.21
N TYR A 47 34.74 -24.90 12.75
CA TYR A 47 34.26 -26.20 12.29
C TYR A 47 32.76 -26.18 12.02
N GLY A 48 32.33 -26.12 10.75
CA GLY A 48 30.95 -26.18 10.32
C GLY A 48 30.51 -27.55 9.80
N GLY A 49 31.34 -28.59 9.99
CA GLY A 49 31.04 -29.96 9.56
C GLY A 49 30.28 -30.81 10.58
N GLY A 50 30.06 -30.25 11.76
CA GLY A 50 29.46 -30.96 12.89
C GLY A 50 28.10 -31.58 12.61
N GLY A 51 27.87 -32.79 13.10
CA GLY A 51 26.60 -33.46 12.89
C GLY A 51 26.28 -33.95 11.48
N ASN A 52 27.15 -33.69 10.50
CA ASN A 52 27.00 -34.17 9.13
C ASN A 52 27.53 -35.60 8.96
N SER A 53 27.16 -36.25 7.86
CA SER A 53 27.70 -37.57 7.52
C SER A 53 29.22 -37.50 7.32
N GLY A 54 29.96 -38.36 8.07
CA GLY A 54 31.42 -38.40 8.07
C GLY A 54 32.10 -37.33 8.94
N ALA A 55 31.37 -36.56 9.70
CA ALA A 55 31.89 -35.67 10.71
C ALA A 55 32.52 -36.42 11.88
N LEU A 56 33.53 -35.82 12.54
CA LEU A 56 34.06 -36.32 13.80
C LEU A 56 33.16 -35.97 14.97
N TYR A 57 32.84 -34.69 15.12
CA TYR A 57 32.03 -34.16 16.21
C TYR A 57 30.55 -34.04 15.83
N LYS A 58 29.67 -34.19 16.83
CA LYS A 58 28.23 -34.03 16.66
C LYS A 58 27.79 -32.60 16.49
N PHE A 59 28.62 -31.64 16.88
CA PHE A 59 28.30 -30.22 16.93
C PHE A 59 29.23 -29.39 16.01
N ASP A 60 28.73 -28.34 15.44
CA ASP A 60 29.56 -27.23 14.95
C ASP A 60 30.27 -26.60 16.14
N PHE A 61 31.42 -25.94 15.90
CA PHE A 61 32.06 -25.15 16.95
C PHE A 61 32.91 -24.02 16.40
N VAL A 62 33.10 -22.99 17.25
CA VAL A 62 34.07 -21.94 17.09
C VAL A 62 34.96 -21.90 18.31
N GLU A 63 36.26 -21.90 18.10
CA GLU A 63 37.25 -21.64 19.14
C GLU A 63 37.78 -20.22 18.96
N LEU A 64 37.70 -19.41 20.02
CA LEU A 64 38.31 -18.09 20.13
C LEU A 64 39.62 -18.21 20.89
N ARG A 65 40.56 -17.27 20.64
CA ARG A 65 41.82 -17.21 21.35
C ARG A 65 42.22 -15.78 21.72
N ASN A 66 42.60 -15.60 22.98
CA ASN A 66 43.29 -14.38 23.41
C ASN A 66 44.76 -14.44 23.05
N THR A 67 45.18 -13.65 22.06
CA THR A 67 46.61 -13.59 21.62
C THR A 67 47.40 -12.51 22.36
N THR A 68 46.77 -11.81 23.36
CA THR A 68 47.47 -10.82 24.17
C THR A 68 48.33 -11.48 25.28
N ASP A 69 49.19 -10.72 25.90
CA ASP A 69 50.03 -11.15 27.05
C ASP A 69 49.35 -10.94 28.42
N HIS A 70 48.05 -10.58 28.43
CA HIS A 70 47.25 -10.37 29.65
C HIS A 70 45.85 -10.96 29.48
N ALA A 71 45.15 -11.13 30.61
CA ALA A 71 43.75 -11.52 30.58
C ALA A 71 42.87 -10.43 29.96
N MET A 72 41.87 -10.79 29.15
CA MET A 72 40.95 -9.86 28.55
C MET A 72 39.49 -10.32 28.76
N SER A 73 38.60 -9.38 29.05
CA SER A 73 37.16 -9.68 29.12
C SER A 73 36.60 -9.87 27.72
N VAL A 74 35.73 -10.91 27.57
CA VAL A 74 34.99 -11.14 26.33
C VAL A 74 33.52 -10.76 26.45
N GLY A 75 33.07 -10.24 27.63
CA GLY A 75 31.71 -9.78 27.86
C GLY A 75 31.30 -8.62 26.95
N GLY A 76 30.08 -8.64 26.47
CA GLY A 76 29.57 -7.65 25.55
C GLY A 76 29.93 -7.88 24.08
N LEU A 77 30.80 -8.86 23.77
CA LEU A 77 31.14 -9.29 22.40
C LEU A 77 30.21 -10.41 21.92
N SER A 78 30.24 -10.70 20.64
CA SER A 78 29.55 -11.87 20.08
C SER A 78 30.33 -12.50 18.92
N VAL A 79 30.09 -13.80 18.72
CA VAL A 79 30.50 -14.55 17.54
C VAL A 79 29.31 -14.65 16.59
N GLN A 80 29.48 -14.27 15.34
CA GLN A 80 28.39 -14.18 14.38
C GLN A 80 28.76 -14.90 13.07
N TYR A 81 27.82 -15.68 12.54
CA TYR A 81 28.00 -16.45 11.31
C TYR A 81 26.99 -16.03 10.23
N ARG A 82 27.45 -15.97 8.99
CA ARG A 82 26.62 -15.90 7.77
C ARG A 82 27.16 -16.84 6.69
N SER A 83 26.30 -17.21 5.73
CA SER A 83 26.69 -18.08 4.62
C SER A 83 27.86 -17.51 3.82
N ALA A 84 28.57 -18.32 3.05
CA ALA A 84 29.74 -17.92 2.26
C ALA A 84 29.44 -16.73 1.30
N THR A 85 28.23 -16.59 0.81
CA THR A 85 27.78 -15.51 -0.08
C THR A 85 26.90 -14.46 0.62
N GLY A 86 26.72 -14.56 1.94
CA GLY A 86 25.89 -13.64 2.72
C GLY A 86 26.43 -12.22 2.73
N THR A 87 25.54 -11.23 2.63
CA THR A 87 25.91 -9.80 2.54
C THR A 87 25.24 -8.93 3.60
N GLY A 88 24.23 -9.42 4.32
CA GLY A 88 23.47 -8.70 5.36
C GLY A 88 23.81 -9.15 6.78
N ALA A 89 23.06 -8.68 7.76
CA ALA A 89 23.13 -9.13 9.15
C ALA A 89 22.87 -10.64 9.25
N PRO A 90 23.58 -11.38 10.13
CA PRO A 90 23.23 -12.74 10.47
C PRO A 90 21.84 -12.83 11.10
N SER A 91 21.13 -13.95 10.88
CA SER A 91 19.92 -14.25 11.67
C SER A 91 20.25 -14.35 13.16
N GLY A 92 19.30 -14.01 14.04
CA GLY A 92 19.53 -14.08 15.48
C GLY A 92 19.99 -15.43 15.99
N SER A 93 19.57 -16.55 15.35
CA SER A 93 20.05 -17.90 15.63
C SER A 93 21.53 -18.15 15.28
N ASN A 94 22.14 -17.27 14.48
CA ASN A 94 23.54 -17.31 14.08
C ASN A 94 24.40 -16.25 14.78
N VAL A 95 23.96 -15.79 15.94
CA VAL A 95 24.66 -14.88 16.84
C VAL A 95 24.82 -15.53 18.21
N ALA A 96 26.06 -15.66 18.68
CA ALA A 96 26.39 -16.18 20.01
C ALA A 96 26.98 -15.03 20.85
N ALA A 97 26.18 -14.42 21.72
CA ALA A 97 26.65 -13.41 22.68
C ALA A 97 27.59 -14.08 23.69
N LEU A 98 28.75 -13.49 23.92
CA LEU A 98 29.76 -14.04 24.82
C LEU A 98 29.47 -13.62 26.27
N PRO A 99 29.61 -14.53 27.24
CA PRO A 99 29.40 -14.23 28.65
C PRO A 99 30.50 -13.30 29.19
N SER A 100 30.20 -12.61 30.29
CA SER A 100 31.20 -11.80 30.99
C SER A 100 32.22 -12.70 31.72
N VAL A 101 33.26 -13.11 31.01
CA VAL A 101 34.38 -13.90 31.51
C VAL A 101 35.68 -13.27 31.11
N ASP A 102 36.73 -13.46 31.93
CA ASP A 102 38.08 -13.05 31.62
C ASP A 102 38.85 -14.24 31.00
N LEU A 103 39.21 -14.09 29.73
CA LEU A 103 40.01 -15.08 29.01
C LEU A 103 41.51 -14.84 29.29
N PRO A 104 42.24 -15.78 29.91
CA PRO A 104 43.64 -15.61 30.25
C PRO A 104 44.51 -15.35 29.02
N ALA A 105 45.69 -14.78 29.20
CA ALA A 105 46.70 -14.63 28.16
C ALA A 105 46.97 -15.99 27.47
N GLY A 106 46.86 -16.01 26.14
CA GLY A 106 47.00 -17.24 25.32
C GLY A 106 45.86 -18.25 25.50
N GLY A 107 44.82 -17.95 26.33
CA GLY A 107 43.66 -18.85 26.58
C GLY A 107 42.77 -18.98 25.36
N THR A 108 42.01 -20.09 25.33
CA THR A 108 41.01 -20.40 24.33
C THR A 108 39.60 -20.34 24.94
N PHE A 109 38.56 -20.08 24.13
CA PHE A 109 37.16 -20.11 24.53
C PHE A 109 36.34 -20.85 23.47
N LEU A 110 35.70 -21.96 23.86
CA LEU A 110 34.98 -22.86 22.95
C LEU A 110 33.47 -22.56 22.94
N VAL A 111 32.96 -22.15 21.77
CA VAL A 111 31.52 -21.95 21.51
C VAL A 111 31.02 -23.17 20.72
N SER A 112 30.05 -23.93 21.25
CA SER A 112 29.37 -24.96 20.49
C SER A 112 28.22 -24.41 19.67
N GLY A 113 28.01 -24.93 18.47
CA GLY A 113 26.81 -24.69 17.65
C GLY A 113 25.76 -25.76 17.85
N VAL A 114 24.86 -25.88 16.84
CA VAL A 114 23.79 -26.90 16.86
C VAL A 114 24.34 -28.30 16.64
N ALA A 115 23.67 -29.33 17.25
CA ALA A 115 23.95 -30.71 16.99
C ALA A 115 23.27 -31.20 15.70
N GLY A 116 23.90 -32.14 15.02
CA GLY A 116 23.30 -32.94 13.93
C GLY A 116 23.18 -34.40 14.23
N LEU A 117 22.67 -35.17 13.27
CA LEU A 117 22.47 -36.63 13.41
C LEU A 117 23.73 -37.43 13.13
N GLY A 118 24.75 -36.84 12.50
CA GLY A 118 26.04 -37.45 12.23
C GLY A 118 27.06 -37.11 13.33
N GLY A 119 28.33 -37.56 13.08
CA GLY A 119 29.40 -37.39 14.07
C GLY A 119 29.37 -38.48 15.14
N THR A 120 30.57 -38.83 15.66
CA THR A 120 30.75 -39.92 16.63
C THR A 120 31.22 -39.47 18.00
N GLN A 121 31.71 -38.26 18.10
CA GLN A 121 32.26 -37.68 19.33
C GLN A 121 31.51 -36.46 19.79
N ASP A 122 31.42 -36.30 21.11
CA ASP A 122 30.99 -35.03 21.71
C ASP A 122 32.19 -34.06 21.76
N LEU A 123 31.93 -32.77 21.76
CA LEU A 123 32.97 -31.75 21.98
C LEU A 123 33.52 -31.91 23.43
N PRO A 124 34.77 -31.46 23.73
CA PRO A 124 35.12 -31.05 25.07
C PRO A 124 34.02 -30.15 25.62
N MET A 125 33.79 -30.19 26.94
CA MET A 125 32.75 -29.38 27.53
C MET A 125 32.89 -27.92 27.08
N PRO A 126 31.99 -27.36 26.23
CA PRO A 126 32.14 -26.04 25.67
C PRO A 126 31.94 -24.99 26.77
N ASP A 127 32.60 -23.83 26.61
CA ASP A 127 32.48 -22.70 27.52
C ASP A 127 31.17 -21.95 27.29
N LEU A 128 30.61 -22.04 26.07
CA LEU A 128 29.30 -21.50 25.69
C LEU A 128 28.57 -22.45 24.73
N THR A 129 27.30 -22.74 24.99
CA THR A 129 26.41 -23.44 24.06
C THR A 129 25.58 -22.39 23.32
N SER A 130 25.50 -22.52 21.98
CA SER A 130 24.79 -21.60 21.12
C SER A 130 23.94 -22.30 20.06
N THR A 131 23.21 -21.52 19.29
CA THR A 131 22.39 -21.96 18.15
C THR A 131 23.08 -21.79 16.79
N LEU A 132 24.38 -21.48 16.77
CA LEU A 132 25.14 -21.32 15.52
C LEU A 132 25.02 -22.56 14.65
N SER A 133 24.67 -22.36 13.36
CA SER A 133 24.60 -23.42 12.37
C SER A 133 25.43 -23.02 11.15
N MET A 134 26.57 -23.65 10.99
CA MET A 134 27.58 -23.26 10.02
C MET A 134 27.65 -24.19 8.82
N GLY A 135 28.04 -23.66 7.67
CA GLY A 135 28.22 -24.45 6.46
C GLY A 135 29.48 -25.31 6.49
N GLY A 136 29.35 -26.64 6.17
CA GLY A 136 30.44 -27.61 6.24
C GLY A 136 31.56 -27.38 5.24
N ALA A 137 31.33 -26.64 4.12
CA ALA A 137 32.32 -26.44 3.08
C ALA A 137 32.85 -24.99 2.99
N GLY A 138 32.15 -24.03 3.59
CA GLY A 138 32.49 -22.60 3.53
C GLY A 138 31.51 -21.71 4.28
N GLY A 139 31.97 -20.53 4.63
CA GLY A 139 31.16 -19.56 5.38
C GLY A 139 31.92 -18.28 5.65
N GLN A 140 31.28 -17.39 6.43
CA GLN A 140 31.86 -16.16 6.94
C GLN A 140 31.55 -16.09 8.43
N LEU A 141 32.57 -15.94 9.26
CA LEU A 141 32.49 -15.88 10.71
C LEU A 141 33.25 -14.66 11.20
N PHE A 142 32.71 -13.95 12.19
CA PHE A 142 33.37 -12.76 12.75
C PHE A 142 33.05 -12.58 14.24
N ILE A 143 33.95 -11.83 14.89
CA ILE A 143 33.75 -11.34 16.24
C ILE A 143 33.25 -9.90 16.15
N ALA A 144 32.12 -9.58 16.78
CA ALA A 144 31.57 -8.24 16.86
C ALA A 144 31.74 -7.64 18.25
N ASP A 145 31.92 -6.31 18.33
CA ASP A 145 32.02 -5.55 19.57
C ASP A 145 30.67 -5.25 20.24
N GLN A 146 29.63 -5.98 19.85
CA GLN A 146 28.27 -5.92 20.40
C GLN A 146 27.69 -7.30 20.60
N ALA A 147 26.76 -7.46 21.56
CA ALA A 147 26.12 -8.74 21.87
C ALA A 147 25.06 -9.16 20.83
N GLY A 148 24.40 -8.19 20.19
CA GLY A 148 23.33 -8.44 19.21
C GLY A 148 23.81 -8.59 17.78
N PRO A 149 22.89 -8.90 16.82
CA PRO A 149 23.24 -9.00 15.40
C PRO A 149 23.89 -7.71 14.89
N LEU A 150 24.96 -7.87 14.13
CA LEU A 150 25.65 -6.78 13.44
C LEU A 150 25.51 -6.96 11.94
N ASP A 151 25.07 -5.93 11.23
CA ASP A 151 25.20 -5.89 9.76
C ASP A 151 26.57 -5.28 9.36
N PRO A 152 27.55 -6.10 9.02
CA PRO A 152 28.87 -5.58 8.63
C PRO A 152 28.88 -5.09 7.17
N GLY A 153 27.74 -5.11 6.46
CA GLY A 153 27.60 -4.77 5.06
C GLY A 153 28.22 -5.79 4.09
N THR A 154 28.29 -5.44 2.81
CA THR A 154 28.85 -6.30 1.76
C THR A 154 30.36 -6.48 1.87
N ASN A 155 31.07 -5.53 2.51
CA ASN A 155 32.51 -5.61 2.80
C ASN A 155 32.73 -5.64 4.31
N ALA A 156 32.49 -6.79 4.91
CA ALA A 156 32.52 -6.98 6.36
C ALA A 156 33.84 -6.57 7.03
N ILE A 157 34.95 -6.73 6.35
CA ILE A 157 36.29 -6.37 6.87
C ILE A 157 36.51 -4.85 6.99
N SER A 158 35.63 -4.02 6.41
CA SER A 158 35.70 -2.56 6.56
C SER A 158 34.86 -2.01 7.71
N SER A 159 34.09 -2.86 8.38
CA SER A 159 33.28 -2.46 9.54
C SER A 159 34.16 -2.19 10.76
N THR A 160 33.95 -1.05 11.42
CA THR A 160 34.65 -0.69 12.66
C THR A 160 34.23 -1.51 13.87
N HIS A 161 33.12 -2.23 13.77
CA HIS A 161 32.50 -3.05 14.80
C HIS A 161 32.85 -4.54 14.68
N VAL A 162 33.68 -4.93 13.68
CA VAL A 162 34.22 -6.28 13.52
C VAL A 162 35.65 -6.30 14.05
N LEU A 163 35.92 -7.18 15.01
CA LEU A 163 37.21 -7.30 15.66
C LEU A 163 38.13 -8.28 14.96
N ASP A 164 37.61 -9.41 14.49
CA ASP A 164 38.31 -10.41 13.68
C ASP A 164 37.33 -11.07 12.72
N PHE A 165 37.83 -11.50 11.56
CA PHE A 165 36.98 -12.04 10.49
C PHE A 165 37.66 -13.23 9.78
N VAL A 166 36.92 -14.34 9.58
CA VAL A 166 37.35 -15.42 8.69
C VAL A 166 36.29 -15.73 7.65
N GLY A 167 36.67 -15.60 6.36
CA GLY A 167 35.91 -16.17 5.24
C GLY A 167 36.64 -17.41 4.73
N TRP A 168 35.98 -18.57 4.66
CA TRP A 168 36.57 -19.83 4.17
C TRP A 168 35.74 -20.48 3.06
N GLY A 169 36.41 -21.28 2.23
CA GLY A 169 35.80 -21.88 1.06
C GLY A 169 35.82 -20.98 -0.18
N SER A 170 35.89 -21.58 -1.36
CA SER A 170 36.07 -20.88 -2.64
C SER A 170 34.90 -19.96 -3.03
N THR A 171 33.76 -20.08 -2.35
CA THR A 171 32.57 -19.25 -2.60
C THR A 171 32.41 -18.10 -1.62
N ALA A 172 33.30 -17.96 -0.61
CA ALA A 172 33.25 -16.86 0.33
C ALA A 172 33.45 -15.51 -0.38
N THR A 173 32.48 -14.60 -0.21
CA THR A 173 32.50 -13.29 -0.87
C THR A 173 33.18 -12.20 -0.05
N SER A 174 33.37 -12.43 1.27
CA SER A 174 34.17 -11.58 2.15
C SER A 174 35.22 -12.42 2.86
N TYR A 175 36.44 -11.89 2.94
CA TYR A 175 37.60 -12.50 3.62
C TYR A 175 38.69 -11.44 3.80
N GLU A 176 39.57 -11.66 4.76
CA GLU A 176 40.77 -10.80 4.93
C GLU A 176 41.87 -11.14 3.93
N GLY A 177 42.49 -10.13 3.40
CA GLY A 177 43.60 -10.27 2.43
C GLY A 177 43.11 -10.50 1.00
N SER A 178 43.84 -11.35 0.25
CA SER A 178 43.65 -11.53 -1.19
C SER A 178 42.86 -12.79 -1.59
N ALA A 179 42.65 -13.70 -0.65
CA ALA A 179 41.91 -14.96 -0.87
C ALA A 179 41.32 -15.50 0.45
N PRO A 180 40.21 -16.26 0.41
CA PRO A 180 39.64 -16.88 1.60
C PRO A 180 40.57 -17.97 2.17
N ALA A 181 40.29 -18.35 3.41
CA ALA A 181 40.82 -19.57 4.00
C ALA A 181 40.42 -20.81 3.19
N PRO A 182 41.16 -21.94 3.31
CA PRO A 182 40.83 -23.16 2.58
C PRO A 182 39.39 -23.63 2.82
N GLY A 183 38.74 -24.21 1.79
CA GLY A 183 37.45 -24.87 1.94
C GLY A 183 37.59 -26.17 2.73
N THR A 184 36.62 -26.41 3.64
CA THR A 184 36.59 -27.58 4.52
C THR A 184 35.73 -28.69 3.93
N SER A 185 35.79 -29.86 4.54
CA SER A 185 34.87 -30.97 4.44
C SER A 185 34.41 -31.40 5.84
N ASN A 186 33.38 -32.23 5.93
CA ASN A 186 32.80 -32.58 7.24
C ASN A 186 33.79 -33.06 8.33
N PRO A 187 34.90 -33.80 8.06
CA PRO A 187 35.90 -34.12 9.07
C PRO A 187 36.99 -33.05 9.31
N GLN A 188 36.86 -31.87 8.70
CA GLN A 188 37.91 -30.84 8.72
C GLN A 188 37.41 -29.49 9.24
N SER A 189 38.29 -28.78 9.96
CA SER A 189 38.13 -27.39 10.34
C SER A 189 39.16 -26.53 9.62
N VAL A 190 38.98 -25.19 9.69
CA VAL A 190 40.05 -24.22 9.45
C VAL A 190 40.57 -23.73 10.79
N THR A 191 41.88 -23.73 10.94
CA THR A 191 42.55 -23.36 12.21
C THR A 191 43.78 -22.48 11.94
N ARG A 192 44.04 -21.51 12.83
CA ARG A 192 45.28 -20.75 12.89
C ARG A 192 46.44 -21.64 13.42
N ASP A 193 47.64 -21.11 13.45
CA ASP A 193 48.79 -21.75 14.10
C ASP A 193 48.61 -21.72 15.63
N ALA A 194 49.50 -22.45 16.35
CA ALA A 194 49.41 -22.59 17.80
C ALA A 194 49.59 -21.27 18.57
N ALA A 195 50.06 -20.19 17.92
CA ALA A 195 50.14 -18.84 18.49
C ALA A 195 48.85 -18.05 18.29
N GLY A 196 47.95 -18.45 17.36
CA GLY A 196 46.81 -17.69 16.92
C GLY A 196 47.21 -16.51 16.04
N THR A 197 48.28 -16.68 15.21
CA THR A 197 48.82 -15.59 14.39
C THR A 197 47.76 -15.04 13.46
N ASP A 198 47.58 -13.70 13.53
CA ASP A 198 46.69 -12.95 12.68
C ASP A 198 47.51 -11.89 11.88
N THR A 199 47.55 -12.03 10.58
CA THR A 199 48.19 -11.10 9.66
C THR A 199 47.18 -10.40 8.74
N ASN A 200 45.91 -10.49 9.03
CA ASN A 200 44.79 -10.04 8.19
C ASN A 200 44.82 -10.65 6.78
N ARG A 201 45.12 -11.96 6.69
CA ARG A 201 45.15 -12.73 5.45
C ARG A 201 44.63 -14.12 5.64
N ASN A 202 43.34 -14.35 5.52
CA ASN A 202 42.70 -15.62 5.81
C ASN A 202 43.37 -16.79 5.07
N SER A 203 43.84 -16.62 3.85
CA SER A 203 44.53 -17.67 3.07
C SER A 203 45.88 -18.08 3.58
N SER A 204 46.56 -17.25 4.36
CA SER A 204 47.87 -17.57 4.97
C SER A 204 47.77 -17.86 6.46
N ASP A 205 46.80 -17.28 7.14
CA ASP A 205 46.64 -17.37 8.59
C ASP A 205 45.93 -18.66 8.99
N PHE A 206 45.10 -19.24 8.10
CA PHE A 206 44.40 -20.49 8.34
C PHE A 206 44.89 -21.66 7.48
N SER A 207 44.95 -22.84 8.08
CA SER A 207 45.20 -24.12 7.45
C SER A 207 44.09 -25.11 7.78
N LEU A 208 44.03 -26.26 7.05
CA LEU A 208 43.08 -27.33 7.37
C LEU A 208 43.64 -28.16 8.54
N SER A 209 42.77 -28.37 9.55
CA SER A 209 43.01 -29.38 10.59
C SER A 209 42.15 -30.64 10.35
N ASN A 210 42.77 -31.81 10.41
CA ASN A 210 42.09 -33.10 10.35
C ASN A 210 42.81 -34.10 11.24
N PRO A 211 42.25 -34.42 12.42
CA PRO A 211 40.97 -34.04 12.96
C PRO A 211 40.95 -32.59 13.46
N PRO A 212 39.76 -31.97 13.60
CA PRO A 212 39.58 -30.70 14.33
C PRO A 212 40.04 -30.81 15.77
N THR A 213 40.50 -29.69 16.37
CA THR A 213 41.20 -29.66 17.66
C THR A 213 40.59 -28.75 18.71
N PRO A 214 39.26 -28.82 19.00
CA PRO A 214 38.57 -27.89 19.89
C PRO A 214 39.16 -27.90 21.31
N THR A 215 39.44 -26.72 21.85
CA THR A 215 39.99 -26.56 23.20
C THR A 215 39.14 -25.52 23.97
N ALA A 216 38.54 -25.97 25.05
CA ALA A 216 37.77 -25.11 25.97
C ALA A 216 38.70 -24.47 26.99
N CYS A 217 38.29 -23.30 27.49
CA CYS A 217 38.94 -22.63 28.59
C CYS A 217 38.76 -23.37 29.91
N GLY A 218 37.60 -23.97 30.09
CA GLY A 218 37.25 -24.73 31.30
C GLY A 218 37.38 -23.90 32.57
N SER A 219 37.99 -24.50 33.61
CA SER A 219 38.18 -23.83 34.91
C SER A 219 39.18 -22.64 34.92
N ALA A 220 39.89 -22.40 33.80
CA ALA A 220 40.79 -21.27 33.66
C ALA A 220 40.06 -19.96 33.33
N CYS A 221 38.85 -20.04 32.81
CA CYS A 221 37.96 -18.87 32.67
C CYS A 221 37.16 -18.70 33.97
N HIS A 222 37.58 -17.80 34.77
CA HIS A 222 36.74 -17.38 35.88
C HIS A 222 35.66 -16.43 35.36
N ALA A 223 34.39 -16.84 35.52
CA ALA A 223 33.31 -15.87 35.34
C ALA A 223 33.52 -14.73 36.35
N THR A 224 33.75 -13.53 35.91
CA THR A 224 33.65 -12.34 36.77
C THR A 224 32.22 -12.37 37.34
N PRO A 225 31.98 -12.38 38.66
CA PRO A 225 30.62 -12.26 39.13
C PRO A 225 30.02 -10.97 38.54
N PRO A 226 28.83 -11.03 37.97
CA PRO A 226 28.22 -9.78 37.48
C PRO A 226 28.22 -8.77 38.60
N PRO A 227 28.44 -7.47 38.30
CA PRO A 227 28.35 -6.44 39.33
C PRO A 227 27.05 -6.61 40.15
N PRO A 228 27.06 -6.38 41.45
CA PRO A 228 25.85 -6.50 42.22
C PRO A 228 24.77 -5.60 41.63
N PRO A 229 23.49 -6.04 41.55
CA PRO A 229 22.44 -5.26 40.96
C PRO A 229 22.28 -3.92 41.68
N VAL A 230 22.07 -2.87 40.90
CA VAL A 230 21.80 -1.53 41.44
C VAL A 230 20.35 -1.49 41.95
N ALA A 231 20.15 -1.09 43.23
CA ALA A 231 18.77 -0.82 43.70
C ALA A 231 18.30 0.50 43.09
N ALA A 232 17.30 0.45 42.24
CA ALA A 232 16.78 1.61 41.51
C ALA A 232 15.25 1.59 41.46
N THR A 233 14.65 2.77 41.52
CA THR A 233 13.23 2.95 41.21
C THR A 233 13.01 2.76 39.69
N ILE A 234 11.79 2.51 39.26
CA ILE A 234 11.45 2.40 37.82
C ILE A 234 11.81 3.71 37.12
N ALA A 235 11.51 4.87 37.71
CA ALA A 235 11.84 6.17 37.11
C ALA A 235 13.36 6.40 36.97
N GLU A 236 14.19 5.86 37.86
CA GLU A 236 15.65 5.90 37.69
C GLU A 236 16.17 4.93 36.61
N ILE A 237 15.46 3.84 36.40
CA ILE A 237 15.74 2.92 35.27
C ILE A 237 15.36 3.59 33.94
N GLN A 238 14.18 4.17 33.84
CA GLN A 238 13.71 4.88 32.65
C GLN A 238 14.59 6.11 32.33
N GLY A 239 14.85 6.94 33.31
CA GLY A 239 15.51 8.23 33.09
C GLY A 239 14.56 9.24 32.43
N THR A 240 15.12 10.34 31.90
CA THR A 240 14.36 11.44 31.27
C THR A 240 14.63 11.59 29.78
N GLY A 241 15.26 10.62 29.19
CA GLY A 241 15.59 10.58 27.75
C GLY A 241 15.11 9.29 27.13
N ASP A 242 15.39 9.14 25.85
CA ASP A 242 15.07 7.99 25.01
C ASP A 242 15.96 6.75 25.24
N THR A 243 16.80 6.79 26.26
CA THR A 243 17.72 5.70 26.63
C THR A 243 17.92 5.68 28.13
N SER A 244 17.83 4.53 28.73
CA SER A 244 18.04 4.34 30.15
C SER A 244 19.47 4.73 30.60
N PRO A 245 19.63 5.52 31.67
CA PRO A 245 20.95 5.78 32.25
C PRO A 245 21.59 4.54 32.86
N LEU A 246 20.84 3.46 33.07
CA LEU A 246 21.31 2.18 33.61
C LEU A 246 21.46 1.09 32.53
N ALA A 247 21.34 1.43 31.24
CA ALA A 247 21.50 0.47 30.15
C ALA A 247 22.81 -0.33 30.27
N GLY A 248 22.73 -1.65 30.11
CA GLY A 248 23.85 -2.58 30.28
C GLY A 248 24.17 -2.95 31.72
N GLN A 249 23.51 -2.38 32.73
CA GLN A 249 23.68 -2.74 34.14
C GLN A 249 22.58 -3.71 34.60
N ARG A 250 22.82 -4.42 35.72
CA ARG A 250 21.74 -5.15 36.41
C ARG A 250 21.09 -4.23 37.44
N ALA A 251 19.77 -4.20 37.47
CA ALA A 251 18.98 -3.44 38.42
C ALA A 251 18.03 -4.35 39.22
N VAL A 252 17.75 -3.99 40.47
CA VAL A 252 16.62 -4.52 41.25
C VAL A 252 15.61 -3.43 41.45
N THR A 253 14.35 -3.72 41.10
CA THR A 253 13.25 -2.77 41.21
C THR A 253 11.97 -3.47 41.65
N ARG A 254 10.92 -2.69 41.98
CA ARG A 254 9.61 -3.19 42.43
C ARG A 254 8.51 -2.45 41.72
N GLY A 255 7.39 -3.14 41.47
CA GLY A 255 6.20 -2.54 40.91
C GLY A 255 5.00 -3.45 40.91
N VAL A 256 3.86 -2.88 40.58
CA VAL A 256 2.61 -3.60 40.34
C VAL A 256 2.55 -3.98 38.86
N VAL A 257 2.20 -5.23 38.57
CA VAL A 257 1.98 -5.71 37.20
C VAL A 257 0.73 -5.04 36.65
N THR A 258 0.86 -4.26 35.59
CA THR A 258 -0.26 -3.55 34.89
C THR A 258 -0.70 -4.22 33.62
N ALA A 259 0.18 -5.02 32.99
CA ALA A 259 -0.14 -5.83 31.82
C ALA A 259 0.69 -7.11 31.82
N ALA A 260 0.18 -8.20 31.20
CA ALA A 260 0.91 -9.47 31.13
C ALA A 260 0.68 -10.19 29.79
N TYR A 261 1.77 -10.56 29.12
CA TYR A 261 1.81 -11.19 27.79
C TYR A 261 2.59 -12.51 27.83
N PRO A 262 2.02 -13.58 28.41
CA PRO A 262 2.72 -14.88 28.56
C PRO A 262 2.88 -15.63 27.22
N THR A 263 2.12 -15.25 26.21
CA THR A 263 2.07 -15.83 24.86
C THR A 263 2.14 -14.75 23.81
N GLY A 264 1.98 -15.07 22.53
CA GLY A 264 1.92 -14.09 21.43
C GLY A 264 3.26 -13.49 21.03
N GLY A 265 4.38 -13.88 21.63
CA GLY A 265 5.72 -13.46 21.22
C GLY A 265 6.35 -12.36 22.06
N PHE A 266 5.60 -11.57 22.83
CA PHE A 266 6.17 -10.55 23.73
C PHE A 266 6.89 -11.18 24.91
N PHE A 267 6.35 -12.26 25.47
CA PHE A 267 6.93 -13.02 26.59
C PHE A 267 7.40 -12.11 27.72
N GLY A 268 6.49 -11.28 28.23
CA GLY A 268 6.82 -10.28 29.23
C GLY A 268 5.60 -9.73 29.95
N TYR A 269 5.83 -8.71 30.73
CA TYR A 269 4.81 -7.99 31.49
C TYR A 269 5.29 -6.57 31.79
N VAL A 270 4.37 -5.69 32.13
CA VAL A 270 4.68 -4.32 32.49
C VAL A 270 4.62 -4.19 34.01
N LEU A 271 5.66 -3.57 34.58
CA LEU A 271 5.68 -3.13 35.99
C LEU A 271 5.50 -1.63 36.08
N GLN A 272 4.65 -1.18 36.96
CA GLN A 272 4.48 0.23 37.28
C GLN A 272 4.58 0.49 38.79
N THR A 273 5.16 1.61 39.16
CA THR A 273 5.33 2.03 40.56
C THR A 273 3.99 2.04 41.27
N ASP A 274 3.91 1.42 42.48
CA ASP A 274 2.68 1.31 43.24
C ASP A 274 2.13 2.67 43.70
N GLY A 275 0.79 2.79 43.73
CA GLY A 275 0.09 4.02 44.10
C GLY A 275 0.08 5.11 43.03
N THR A 276 0.65 4.85 41.80
CA THR A 276 0.67 5.83 40.72
C THR A 276 -0.63 5.81 39.88
N GLY A 277 -0.75 6.78 38.95
CA GLY A 277 -1.90 6.96 38.04
C GLY A 277 -2.95 7.95 38.57
N THR A 278 -2.92 8.33 39.82
CA THR A 278 -3.80 9.38 40.38
C THR A 278 -2.96 10.52 40.99
N GLY A 279 -3.43 11.76 40.85
CA GLY A 279 -2.74 12.95 41.40
C GLY A 279 -1.62 13.47 40.50
N ASP A 280 -0.71 14.26 41.06
CA ASP A 280 0.43 14.83 40.38
C ASP A 280 1.47 13.74 40.11
N ASP A 281 2.20 13.88 39.01
CA ASP A 281 3.32 13.04 38.67
C ASP A 281 4.48 13.28 39.65
N ALA A 282 4.89 12.21 40.37
CA ALA A 282 5.94 12.29 41.37
C ALA A 282 7.35 12.38 40.76
N THR A 283 7.50 11.93 39.51
CA THR A 283 8.76 11.89 38.75
C THR A 283 8.61 12.55 37.39
N PRO A 284 8.28 13.85 37.29
CA PRO A 284 8.03 14.53 36.03
C PRO A 284 9.16 14.36 35.05
N GLY A 285 8.84 13.85 33.85
CA GLY A 285 9.78 13.64 32.77
C GLY A 285 10.45 12.27 32.72
N ALA A 286 10.19 11.39 33.69
CA ALA A 286 10.60 9.99 33.69
C ALA A 286 9.35 9.11 33.87
N SER A 287 9.24 8.01 33.11
CA SER A 287 8.13 7.09 33.27
C SER A 287 8.16 6.35 34.60
N ASP A 288 6.98 6.12 35.16
CA ASP A 288 6.75 5.31 36.37
C ASP A 288 6.59 3.81 36.04
N ALA A 289 6.75 3.38 34.78
CA ALA A 289 6.56 2.00 34.32
C ALA A 289 7.73 1.50 33.46
N VAL A 290 7.90 0.19 33.41
CA VAL A 290 8.96 -0.47 32.63
C VAL A 290 8.49 -1.84 32.13
N PHE A 291 8.88 -2.22 30.91
CA PHE A 291 8.62 -3.55 30.37
C PHE A 291 9.63 -4.57 30.93
N VAL A 292 9.15 -5.73 31.34
CA VAL A 292 9.97 -6.86 31.81
C VAL A 292 9.83 -8.02 30.83
N HIS A 293 10.91 -8.35 30.15
CA HIS A 293 10.99 -9.50 29.25
C HIS A 293 11.44 -10.72 30.03
N GLN A 294 10.83 -11.89 29.73
CA GLN A 294 11.21 -13.19 30.24
C GLN A 294 11.33 -14.21 29.09
N PRO A 295 12.08 -15.34 29.29
CA PRO A 295 12.05 -16.43 28.32
C PRO A 295 10.64 -16.98 28.08
N ALA A 296 10.39 -17.50 26.89
CA ALA A 296 9.10 -18.08 26.52
C ALA A 296 8.64 -19.14 27.55
N GLY A 297 7.40 -19.03 28.01
CA GLY A 297 6.82 -19.91 29.04
C GLY A 297 7.25 -19.63 30.49
N ALA A 298 8.05 -18.55 30.72
CA ALA A 298 8.48 -18.17 32.05
C ALA A 298 7.55 -17.15 32.75
N VAL A 299 6.70 -16.46 31.99
CA VAL A 299 5.78 -15.45 32.52
C VAL A 299 4.65 -16.14 33.29
N THR A 300 4.61 -15.92 34.59
CA THR A 300 3.60 -16.51 35.51
C THR A 300 2.89 -15.47 36.38
N VAL A 301 3.32 -14.21 36.32
CA VAL A 301 2.73 -13.09 37.04
C VAL A 301 1.34 -12.76 36.56
N GLN A 302 0.53 -12.14 37.42
CA GLN A 302 -0.84 -11.71 37.16
C GLN A 302 -0.97 -10.20 37.31
N VAL A 303 -1.83 -9.58 36.49
CA VAL A 303 -2.17 -8.16 36.62
C VAL A 303 -2.65 -7.86 38.06
N GLY A 304 -2.12 -6.81 38.66
CA GLY A 304 -2.37 -6.41 40.06
C GLY A 304 -1.40 -7.00 41.08
N GLN A 305 -0.55 -7.96 40.70
CA GLN A 305 0.45 -8.55 41.56
C GLN A 305 1.61 -7.55 41.79
N TYR A 306 2.09 -7.44 43.03
CA TYR A 306 3.23 -6.60 43.41
C TYR A 306 4.48 -7.44 43.54
N VAL A 307 5.47 -7.18 42.69
CA VAL A 307 6.67 -8.02 42.60
C VAL A 307 7.95 -7.20 42.71
N GLU A 308 9.03 -7.86 43.16
CA GLU A 308 10.42 -7.41 43.02
C GLU A 308 11.05 -8.22 41.89
N VAL A 309 11.77 -7.54 41.00
CA VAL A 309 12.50 -8.18 39.93
C VAL A 309 13.95 -7.76 39.93
N THR A 310 14.83 -8.68 39.50
CA THR A 310 16.26 -8.40 39.29
C THR A 310 16.62 -8.80 37.88
N GLY A 311 17.06 -7.83 37.07
CA GLY A 311 17.33 -8.10 35.66
C GLY A 311 18.37 -7.18 35.05
N ALA A 312 18.78 -7.48 33.81
CA ALA A 312 19.63 -6.62 33.00
C ALA A 312 18.77 -5.53 32.35
N VAL A 313 19.16 -4.29 32.51
CA VAL A 313 18.52 -3.14 31.82
C VAL A 313 19.02 -3.09 30.39
N SER A 314 18.14 -3.02 29.42
CA SER A 314 18.46 -2.98 27.99
C SER A 314 17.48 -2.09 27.24
N GLU A 315 17.96 -1.57 26.09
CA GLU A 315 17.13 -0.93 25.10
C GLU A 315 16.85 -1.95 23.98
N PHE A 316 15.59 -2.20 23.71
CA PHE A 316 15.18 -3.10 22.63
C PHE A 316 14.32 -2.34 21.62
N ASN A 317 14.92 -1.98 20.47
CA ASN A 317 14.28 -1.15 19.43
C ASN A 317 13.68 0.17 20.00
N GLY A 318 14.39 0.79 20.97
CA GLY A 318 14.00 2.03 21.60
C GLY A 318 13.11 1.88 22.86
N LEU A 319 12.65 0.67 23.18
CA LEU A 319 11.92 0.39 24.43
C LEU A 319 12.91 0.10 25.57
N THR A 320 12.84 0.87 26.63
CA THR A 320 13.55 0.57 27.88
C THR A 320 12.93 -0.65 28.58
N GLY A 321 13.74 -1.65 28.86
CA GLY A 321 13.25 -2.88 29.48
C GLY A 321 14.25 -3.58 30.38
N LEU A 322 13.74 -4.57 31.13
CA LEU A 322 14.51 -5.48 31.98
C LEU A 322 14.42 -6.89 31.42
N SER A 323 15.55 -7.55 31.19
CA SER A 323 15.60 -8.98 30.94
C SER A 323 15.74 -9.71 32.27
N VAL A 324 14.75 -10.54 32.66
CA VAL A 324 14.63 -11.16 34.00
C VAL A 324 14.43 -12.65 33.88
N ASP A 325 15.21 -13.44 34.58
CA ASP A 325 14.97 -14.87 34.75
C ASP A 325 13.81 -15.14 35.72
N ALA A 326 13.07 -16.24 35.52
CA ALA A 326 11.91 -16.57 36.37
C ALA A 326 12.26 -16.70 37.88
N ALA A 327 13.50 -17.09 38.18
CA ALA A 327 13.99 -17.23 39.54
C ALA A 327 14.23 -15.87 40.23
N ASP A 328 14.36 -14.80 39.45
CA ASP A 328 14.64 -13.45 39.95
C ASP A 328 13.34 -12.60 40.07
N VAL A 329 12.17 -13.25 40.07
CA VAL A 329 10.85 -12.63 40.29
C VAL A 329 10.32 -13.06 41.64
N HIS A 330 10.05 -12.10 42.51
CA HIS A 330 9.58 -12.36 43.88
C HIS A 330 8.27 -11.64 44.20
N ASP A 331 7.23 -12.41 44.55
CA ASP A 331 5.97 -11.85 45.01
C ASP A 331 6.15 -11.20 46.41
N LEU A 332 5.77 -9.94 46.48
CA LEU A 332 5.87 -9.15 47.73
C LEU A 332 4.53 -9.02 48.46
N GLY A 333 3.46 -9.58 47.88
CA GLY A 333 2.10 -9.47 48.43
C GLY A 333 1.43 -8.13 48.16
N ALA A 334 0.85 -7.49 49.13
CA ALA A 334 0.11 -6.25 48.92
C ALA A 334 1.04 -5.04 48.69
N PRO A 335 0.80 -4.19 47.67
CA PRO A 335 1.59 -3.00 47.40
C PRO A 335 1.42 -1.95 48.55
N PRO A 336 2.53 -1.41 49.07
CA PRO A 336 2.48 -0.49 50.22
C PRO A 336 1.72 0.81 49.96
N LEU A 337 1.79 1.36 48.77
CA LEU A 337 1.12 2.61 48.39
C LEU A 337 -0.21 2.37 47.68
N GLY A 338 -0.62 1.11 47.52
CA GLY A 338 -1.83 0.70 46.84
C GLY A 338 -1.57 0.29 45.37
N GLY A 339 -2.64 -0.17 44.70
CA GLY A 339 -2.57 -0.54 43.30
C GLY A 339 -2.33 0.64 42.36
N VAL A 340 -2.02 0.34 41.12
CA VAL A 340 -1.94 1.34 40.04
C VAL A 340 -3.34 1.63 39.51
N THR A 341 -3.62 2.89 39.22
CA THR A 341 -4.84 3.33 38.54
C THR A 341 -4.49 3.84 37.14
N ALA A 342 -5.27 3.49 36.13
CA ALA A 342 -5.05 4.01 34.77
C ALA A 342 -5.14 5.55 34.79
N ARG A 343 -4.11 6.20 34.25
CA ARG A 343 -4.04 7.65 34.21
C ARG A 343 -4.94 8.17 33.07
N ALA A 344 -5.97 8.93 33.43
CA ALA A 344 -6.83 9.59 32.44
C ALA A 344 -6.13 10.85 31.89
N ILE A 345 -5.59 10.77 30.67
CA ILE A 345 -4.86 11.85 30.00
C ILE A 345 -5.18 11.92 28.52
N ALA A 346 -4.97 13.07 27.92
CA ALA A 346 -4.85 13.15 26.46
C ALA A 346 -3.57 12.46 25.99
N TYR A 347 -3.62 11.83 24.82
CA TYR A 347 -2.44 11.21 24.20
C TYR A 347 -1.34 12.27 24.04
N PRO A 348 -0.11 12.01 24.50
CA PRO A 348 0.93 13.02 24.46
C PRO A 348 1.36 13.33 23.04
N SER A 349 1.26 14.58 22.61
CA SER A 349 1.54 15.02 21.24
C SER A 349 3.03 15.18 20.92
N THR A 350 3.93 15.06 21.91
CA THR A 350 5.39 15.20 21.72
C THR A 350 6.11 13.93 22.09
N THR A 351 7.24 13.63 21.43
CA THR A 351 8.11 12.50 21.78
C THR A 351 8.49 12.53 23.25
N ALA A 352 8.99 13.64 23.77
CA ALA A 352 9.35 13.76 25.19
C ALA A 352 8.16 13.52 26.15
N GLY A 353 6.94 13.89 25.73
CA GLY A 353 5.73 13.60 26.51
C GLY A 353 5.35 12.13 26.49
N ARG A 354 5.63 11.42 25.40
CA ARG A 354 5.44 9.98 25.27
C ARG A 354 6.50 9.20 26.06
N GLU A 355 7.77 9.57 25.91
CA GLU A 355 8.88 9.01 26.70
C GLU A 355 8.63 9.08 28.22
N ALA A 356 8.15 10.22 28.70
CA ALA A 356 7.78 10.40 30.11
C ALA A 356 6.61 9.51 30.56
N ARG A 357 6.03 8.72 29.68
CA ARG A 357 4.89 7.81 29.92
C ARG A 357 5.10 6.41 29.30
N GLU A 358 6.30 6.13 28.80
CA GLU A 358 6.61 4.83 28.21
C GLU A 358 6.27 3.69 29.17
N SER A 359 5.57 2.68 28.70
CA SER A 359 5.05 1.55 29.48
C SER A 359 3.98 1.88 30.53
N GLU A 360 3.56 3.15 30.75
CA GLU A 360 2.51 3.47 31.72
C GLU A 360 1.13 2.99 31.28
N LEU A 361 0.33 2.58 32.28
CA LEU A 361 -1.10 2.31 32.12
C LEU A 361 -1.87 3.61 32.02
N ILE A 362 -2.43 3.90 30.84
CA ILE A 362 -3.19 5.12 30.56
C ILE A 362 -4.64 4.82 30.15
N ALA A 363 -5.52 5.77 30.38
CA ALA A 363 -6.87 5.81 29.83
C ALA A 363 -6.99 7.06 28.96
N PRO A 364 -6.71 6.96 27.65
CA PRO A 364 -6.74 8.12 26.76
C PRO A 364 -8.12 8.78 26.76
N THR A 365 -8.14 10.13 26.84
CA THR A 365 -9.38 10.91 26.83
C THR A 365 -9.75 11.44 25.47
N ASP A 366 -8.90 11.19 24.47
CA ASP A 366 -9.09 11.63 23.10
C ASP A 366 -10.18 10.80 22.39
N ARG A 367 -10.72 11.38 21.35
CA ARG A 367 -11.37 10.62 20.28
C ARG A 367 -10.29 10.10 19.36
N PHE A 368 -10.51 8.91 18.81
CA PHE A 368 -9.62 8.34 17.81
C PHE A 368 -10.36 8.10 16.50
N THR A 369 -9.64 8.25 15.42
CA THR A 369 -10.08 7.91 14.06
C THR A 369 -9.08 6.90 13.48
N VAL A 370 -9.55 5.86 12.81
CA VAL A 370 -8.71 4.90 12.10
C VAL A 370 -8.02 5.62 10.94
N THR A 371 -6.70 5.47 10.82
CA THR A 371 -5.91 6.08 9.75
C THR A 371 -5.11 5.08 8.92
N ASP A 372 -4.84 3.88 9.46
CA ASP A 372 -4.17 2.79 8.75
C ASP A 372 -4.78 1.45 9.15
N ASN A 373 -5.08 0.60 8.17
CA ASN A 373 -5.57 -0.77 8.37
C ASN A 373 -4.84 -1.79 7.48
N TYR A 374 -3.70 -1.40 6.89
CA TYR A 374 -2.97 -2.25 5.97
C TYR A 374 -2.33 -3.45 6.68
N GLU A 375 -1.70 -3.21 7.83
CA GLU A 375 -1.02 -4.25 8.60
C GLU A 375 -1.98 -5.07 9.48
N THR A 376 -3.27 -4.71 9.55
CA THR A 376 -4.24 -5.37 10.44
C THR A 376 -4.34 -6.86 10.18
N ASN A 377 -4.38 -7.30 8.91
CA ASN A 377 -4.48 -8.72 8.58
C ASN A 377 -3.18 -9.50 8.75
N GLN A 378 -2.05 -8.80 8.93
CA GLN A 378 -0.74 -9.42 9.09
C GLN A 378 -0.27 -9.43 10.56
N TYR A 379 -0.43 -8.32 11.28
CA TYR A 379 0.08 -8.16 12.63
C TYR A 379 -0.97 -7.79 13.69
N GLY A 380 -2.24 -7.64 13.31
CA GLY A 380 -3.27 -7.16 14.22
C GLY A 380 -3.14 -5.67 14.58
N GLU A 381 -2.33 -4.92 13.86
CA GLU A 381 -2.07 -3.50 14.09
C GLU A 381 -3.09 -2.62 13.37
N ILE A 382 -3.57 -1.57 14.05
CA ILE A 382 -4.48 -0.57 13.50
C ILE A 382 -3.88 0.82 13.76
N GLY A 383 -3.56 1.56 12.71
CA GLY A 383 -3.15 2.95 12.84
C GLY A 383 -4.33 3.83 13.26
N LEU A 384 -4.13 4.61 14.31
CA LEU A 384 -5.10 5.57 14.83
C LEU A 384 -4.52 6.99 14.78
N ALA A 385 -5.40 7.96 14.66
CA ALA A 385 -5.09 9.38 14.85
C ALA A 385 -5.99 9.96 15.94
N THR A 386 -5.45 10.78 16.83
CA THR A 386 -6.29 11.54 17.76
C THR A 386 -7.12 12.59 17.00
N GLY A 387 -8.37 12.78 17.39
CA GLY A 387 -9.31 13.70 16.73
C GLY A 387 -10.39 12.96 15.95
N ASP A 388 -11.00 13.66 15.00
CA ASP A 388 -12.19 13.24 14.24
C ASP A 388 -11.93 13.03 12.73
N HIS A 389 -10.67 12.96 12.33
CA HIS A 389 -10.24 12.70 10.97
C HIS A 389 -8.89 11.97 10.93
N GLN A 390 -8.64 11.24 9.86
CA GLN A 390 -7.42 10.51 9.56
C GLN A 390 -6.21 11.44 9.39
N LEU A 391 -5.02 10.90 9.24
CA LEU A 391 -3.82 11.63 8.87
C LEU A 391 -3.81 11.93 7.36
N TRP A 392 -3.11 12.99 6.97
CA TRP A 392 -3.12 13.48 5.60
C TRP A 392 -1.76 13.38 4.93
N GLN A 393 -1.76 13.08 3.65
CA GLN A 393 -0.58 13.27 2.81
C GLN A 393 -0.24 14.77 2.74
N PRO A 394 0.96 15.17 3.19
CA PRO A 394 1.31 16.58 3.21
C PRO A 394 1.27 17.25 1.83
N THR A 395 1.60 16.49 0.78
CA THR A 395 1.64 17.00 -0.61
C THR A 395 0.27 16.97 -1.28
N ASP A 396 -0.75 16.40 -0.63
CA ASP A 396 -2.13 16.59 -1.05
C ASP A 396 -2.65 17.99 -0.67
N LEU A 397 -2.22 18.52 0.47
CA LEU A 397 -2.66 19.80 1.01
C LEU A 397 -1.76 20.98 0.58
N TYR A 398 -0.43 20.76 0.48
CA TYR A 398 0.53 21.82 0.19
C TYR A 398 1.60 21.38 -0.81
N ASN A 399 1.96 22.28 -1.73
CA ASN A 399 3.06 22.03 -2.65
C ASN A 399 4.41 22.19 -1.92
N PRO A 400 5.31 21.19 -1.95
CA PRO A 400 6.56 21.24 -1.18
C PRO A 400 7.55 22.30 -1.66
N ASN A 401 7.45 22.75 -2.91
CA ASN A 401 8.32 23.79 -3.48
C ASN A 401 7.75 25.21 -3.28
N LEU A 402 6.41 25.36 -3.21
CA LEU A 402 5.73 26.65 -3.07
C LEU A 402 5.41 26.98 -1.61
N ASP A 403 5.06 25.96 -0.80
CA ASP A 403 4.75 26.12 0.62
C ASP A 403 5.36 24.97 1.47
N PRO A 404 6.69 24.94 1.60
CA PRO A 404 7.36 23.93 2.44
C PRO A 404 6.99 24.03 3.93
N ALA A 405 6.53 25.22 4.38
CA ALA A 405 6.11 25.40 5.77
C ALA A 405 4.77 24.72 6.04
N GLY A 406 3.81 24.81 5.10
CA GLY A 406 2.55 24.07 5.16
C GLY A 406 2.78 22.56 5.18
N VAL A 407 3.67 22.04 4.31
CA VAL A 407 4.06 20.64 4.31
C VAL A 407 4.63 20.19 5.66
N ALA A 408 5.57 20.97 6.23
CA ALA A 408 6.16 20.67 7.52
C ALA A 408 5.14 20.70 8.67
N ALA A 409 4.16 21.60 8.59
CA ALA A 409 3.08 21.68 9.58
C ALA A 409 2.20 20.42 9.57
N VAL A 410 1.84 19.89 8.39
CA VAL A 410 1.06 18.64 8.28
C VAL A 410 1.87 17.45 8.78
N GLN A 411 3.17 17.37 8.45
CA GLN A 411 4.06 16.33 8.97
C GLN A 411 4.15 16.36 10.51
N ALA A 412 4.24 17.56 11.08
CA ALA A 412 4.27 17.73 12.53
C ALA A 412 2.92 17.35 13.18
N ASP A 413 1.79 17.69 12.55
CA ASP A 413 0.46 17.31 13.00
C ASP A 413 0.29 15.78 12.94
N ASN A 414 0.65 15.13 11.83
CA ASN A 414 0.62 13.69 11.69
C ASN A 414 1.46 13.00 12.79
N ALA A 415 2.68 13.48 13.01
CA ALA A 415 3.57 12.95 14.06
C ALA A 415 3.04 13.16 15.48
N ALA A 416 2.30 14.24 15.72
CA ALA A 416 1.70 14.54 17.02
C ALA A 416 0.48 13.66 17.32
N ARG A 417 -0.30 13.31 16.31
CA ARG A 417 -1.61 12.63 16.45
C ARG A 417 -1.56 11.12 16.22
N GLY A 418 -0.60 10.65 15.40
CA GLY A 418 -0.53 9.23 15.03
C GLY A 418 -0.10 8.32 16.17
N VAL A 419 -0.75 7.16 16.29
CA VAL A 419 -0.44 6.07 17.22
C VAL A 419 -0.99 4.76 16.66
N VAL A 420 -0.40 3.62 17.01
CA VAL A 420 -0.89 2.30 16.60
C VAL A 420 -1.63 1.63 17.75
N LEU A 421 -2.81 1.07 17.52
CA LEU A 421 -3.44 0.10 18.42
C LEU A 421 -2.95 -1.29 18.01
N ASN A 422 -2.31 -2.01 18.94
CA ASN A 422 -1.79 -3.35 18.72
C ASN A 422 -2.69 -4.39 19.46
N ASP A 423 -2.51 -5.68 19.15
CA ASP A 423 -3.26 -6.79 19.74
C ASP A 423 -2.56 -7.43 20.98
N GLY A 424 -1.47 -6.83 21.46
CA GLY A 424 -0.67 -7.38 22.56
C GLY A 424 0.18 -8.58 22.14
N SER A 425 0.51 -8.71 20.84
CA SER A 425 1.34 -9.79 20.32
C SER A 425 2.28 -9.35 19.19
N SER A 426 3.26 -10.19 18.86
CA SER A 426 4.08 -10.08 17.65
C SER A 426 3.75 -11.19 16.64
N ALA A 427 2.54 -11.70 16.68
CA ALA A 427 2.07 -12.75 15.78
C ALA A 427 2.03 -12.24 14.34
N ASN A 428 2.52 -13.06 13.40
CA ASN A 428 2.34 -12.80 11.98
C ASN A 428 1.28 -13.77 11.45
N TYR A 429 0.05 -13.26 11.24
CA TYR A 429 -1.13 -14.03 10.83
C TYR A 429 -1.10 -14.48 9.37
N LEU A 430 -0.11 -14.04 8.58
CA LEU A 430 0.08 -14.50 7.20
C LEU A 430 1.15 -15.60 7.08
N THR A 431 1.99 -15.78 8.10
CA THR A 431 3.11 -16.75 8.05
C THR A 431 3.14 -17.68 9.25
N THR A 432 3.78 -17.27 10.36
CA THR A 432 4.02 -18.13 11.54
C THR A 432 2.74 -18.47 12.30
N SER A 433 1.75 -17.60 12.27
CA SER A 433 0.46 -17.72 12.96
C SER A 433 -0.74 -17.83 12.01
N LYS A 434 -0.53 -18.24 10.75
CA LYS A 434 -1.55 -18.26 9.68
C LYS A 434 -2.80 -19.12 9.94
N ASN A 435 -2.79 -19.93 11.00
CA ASN A 435 -3.92 -20.76 11.44
C ASN A 435 -4.51 -20.27 12.78
N VAL A 436 -4.09 -19.13 13.28
CA VAL A 436 -4.63 -18.48 14.47
C VAL A 436 -5.69 -17.47 14.02
N VAL A 437 -6.77 -17.35 14.81
CA VAL A 437 -7.80 -16.33 14.58
C VAL A 437 -7.19 -14.95 14.81
N MET A 438 -7.36 -14.08 13.87
CA MET A 438 -6.89 -12.70 13.91
C MET A 438 -7.89 -11.82 14.68
N PRO A 439 -7.47 -10.89 15.54
CA PRO A 439 -8.37 -9.93 16.19
C PRO A 439 -8.89 -8.86 15.20
N TRP A 440 -9.88 -8.10 15.64
CA TRP A 440 -10.48 -6.91 15.03
C TRP A 440 -11.26 -7.20 13.75
N LEU A 441 -10.58 -7.67 12.70
CA LEU A 441 -11.08 -7.69 11.33
C LEU A 441 -12.07 -8.84 11.10
N ARG A 442 -13.30 -8.48 10.72
CA ARG A 442 -14.42 -9.40 10.42
C ARG A 442 -15.22 -8.87 9.22
N PRO A 443 -16.01 -9.72 8.54
CA PRO A 443 -16.90 -9.24 7.47
C PRO A 443 -17.88 -8.14 7.91
N ASP A 444 -18.32 -8.18 9.16
CA ASP A 444 -19.23 -7.21 9.77
C ASP A 444 -18.52 -6.13 10.62
N ASN A 445 -17.18 -6.21 10.73
CA ASN A 445 -16.32 -5.21 11.34
C ASN A 445 -15.08 -4.95 10.48
N PRO A 446 -15.19 -4.19 9.39
CA PRO A 446 -14.12 -4.01 8.40
C PRO A 446 -12.98 -3.09 8.85
N VAL A 447 -13.10 -2.41 9.97
CA VAL A 447 -12.07 -1.48 10.50
C VAL A 447 -11.60 -0.49 9.43
N ARG A 448 -12.53 0.34 8.95
CA ARG A 448 -12.27 1.25 7.83
C ARG A 448 -11.55 2.52 8.26
N ILE A 449 -10.65 3.00 7.42
CA ILE A 449 -10.02 4.32 7.55
C ILE A 449 -11.13 5.39 7.58
N GLY A 450 -10.94 6.43 8.40
CA GLY A 450 -11.94 7.47 8.64
C GLY A 450 -13.04 7.08 9.63
N SER A 451 -13.15 5.81 10.04
CA SER A 451 -14.09 5.39 11.08
C SER A 451 -13.60 5.81 12.48
N SER A 452 -14.54 6.08 13.39
CA SER A 452 -14.21 6.33 14.79
C SER A 452 -13.72 5.05 15.47
N ALA A 453 -12.72 5.16 16.34
CA ALA A 453 -12.30 4.09 17.24
C ALA A 453 -12.58 4.47 18.69
N THR A 454 -13.17 3.55 19.46
CA THR A 454 -13.49 3.74 20.88
C THR A 454 -12.79 2.66 21.70
N LEU A 455 -11.88 3.06 22.56
CA LEU A 455 -11.24 2.18 23.53
C LEU A 455 -12.16 1.95 24.73
N HIS A 456 -12.31 0.69 25.16
CA HIS A 456 -13.18 0.29 26.28
C HIS A 456 -12.39 -0.03 27.54
N GLU A 457 -11.09 -0.28 27.40
CA GLU A 457 -10.16 -0.58 28.49
C GLU A 457 -8.99 0.38 28.50
N PRO A 458 -8.34 0.56 29.67
CA PRO A 458 -7.04 1.21 29.75
C PRO A 458 -5.99 0.42 28.93
N VAL A 459 -5.02 1.14 28.41
CA VAL A 459 -3.97 0.60 27.55
C VAL A 459 -2.58 0.97 28.07
N ILE A 460 -1.58 0.23 27.68
CA ILE A 460 -0.17 0.56 27.90
C ILE A 460 0.32 1.44 26.76
N LEU A 461 0.93 2.57 27.06
CA LEU A 461 1.64 3.37 26.07
C LEU A 461 3.04 2.77 25.87
N ASP A 462 3.25 2.12 24.75
CA ASP A 462 4.43 1.32 24.46
C ASP A 462 5.21 1.88 23.27
N PHE A 463 6.50 1.58 23.15
CA PHE A 463 7.32 1.93 21.99
C PHE A 463 7.98 0.69 21.43
N ARG A 464 7.52 0.23 20.26
CA ARG A 464 8.05 -0.96 19.57
C ARG A 464 8.22 -0.68 18.09
N ASN A 465 9.18 -1.36 17.46
CA ASN A 465 9.40 -1.29 16.01
C ASN A 465 9.52 0.15 15.47
N ASN A 466 10.00 1.08 16.32
CA ASN A 466 10.06 2.53 16.10
C ASN A 466 8.67 3.20 15.95
N LEU A 467 7.65 2.63 16.55
CA LEU A 467 6.29 3.16 16.59
C LEU A 467 5.80 3.32 18.03
N TRP A 468 5.06 4.38 18.29
CA TRP A 468 4.27 4.50 19.52
C TRP A 468 2.99 3.69 19.37
N GLU A 469 2.76 2.82 20.34
CA GLU A 469 1.66 1.86 20.33
C GLU A 469 0.80 1.97 21.60
N LEU A 470 -0.48 1.67 21.46
CA LEU A 470 -1.40 1.43 22.54
C LEU A 470 -1.59 -0.09 22.64
N GLN A 471 -0.98 -0.70 23.66
CA GLN A 471 -1.10 -2.14 23.91
C GLN A 471 -2.27 -2.41 24.84
N PRO A 472 -3.16 -3.39 24.54
CA PRO A 472 -4.07 -3.94 25.55
C PRO A 472 -3.29 -4.47 26.75
N THR A 473 -3.93 -4.57 27.91
CA THR A 473 -3.26 -5.11 29.12
C THR A 473 -2.99 -6.62 29.07
N HIS A 474 -3.41 -7.28 27.98
CA HIS A 474 -3.25 -8.70 27.71
C HIS A 474 -3.24 -8.94 26.19
N GLN A 475 -2.79 -10.12 25.75
CA GLN A 475 -2.92 -10.51 24.34
C GLN A 475 -4.39 -10.69 23.95
N VAL A 476 -4.82 -10.07 22.86
CA VAL A 476 -6.16 -10.27 22.28
C VAL A 476 -6.15 -11.57 21.51
N THR A 477 -7.05 -12.49 21.85
CA THR A 477 -7.15 -13.84 21.24
C THR A 477 -8.53 -14.14 20.66
N ASP A 478 -9.42 -13.16 20.69
CA ASP A 478 -10.80 -13.21 20.19
C ASP A 478 -11.05 -12.07 19.19
N ASP A 479 -12.27 -11.52 19.13
CA ASP A 479 -12.59 -10.43 18.20
C ASP A 479 -12.11 -9.05 18.66
N GLY A 480 -11.59 -8.91 19.87
CA GLY A 480 -11.04 -7.68 20.42
C GLY A 480 -12.08 -6.61 20.78
N SER A 481 -13.38 -6.93 20.72
CA SER A 481 -14.46 -5.95 20.95
C SER A 481 -14.49 -5.42 22.39
N ASP A 482 -13.93 -6.16 23.34
CA ASP A 482 -13.78 -5.72 24.73
C ASP A 482 -12.72 -4.61 24.88
N VAL A 483 -11.72 -4.59 24.00
CA VAL A 483 -10.64 -3.59 23.99
C VAL A 483 -11.03 -2.37 23.17
N ALA A 484 -11.51 -2.56 21.94
CA ALA A 484 -11.89 -1.47 21.05
C ALA A 484 -13.04 -1.82 20.12
N THR A 485 -13.86 -0.81 19.76
CA THR A 485 -14.90 -0.90 18.73
C THR A 485 -14.74 0.22 17.71
N PHE A 486 -15.16 -0.07 16.46
CA PHE A 486 -15.01 0.81 15.32
C PHE A 486 -16.35 1.21 14.72
N GLY A 487 -16.45 2.46 14.22
CA GLY A 487 -17.68 2.97 13.63
C GLY A 487 -17.97 2.36 12.26
N ASP A 488 -19.24 2.19 11.93
CA ASP A 488 -19.65 1.79 10.58
C ASP A 488 -19.65 2.99 9.63
N THR A 489 -18.88 2.92 8.55
CA THR A 489 -18.87 3.88 7.45
C THR A 489 -19.23 3.23 6.11
N ARG A 490 -19.41 1.88 6.04
CA ARG A 490 -19.87 1.19 4.82
C ARG A 490 -21.28 1.56 4.44
N THR A 491 -22.19 1.64 5.42
CA THR A 491 -23.61 1.97 5.17
C THR A 491 -23.78 3.30 4.46
N ALA A 492 -22.96 4.31 4.77
CA ALA A 492 -22.99 5.60 4.07
C ALA A 492 -22.43 5.51 2.64
N ASN A 493 -21.64 4.50 2.33
CA ASN A 493 -20.92 4.29 1.08
C ASN A 493 -21.44 3.10 0.25
N GLU A 494 -22.64 2.60 0.52
CA GLU A 494 -23.27 1.58 -0.33
C GLU A 494 -23.49 2.05 -1.77
N ARG A 495 -23.58 3.34 -1.99
CA ARG A 495 -23.74 4.02 -3.28
C ARG A 495 -23.02 5.34 -3.26
N PRO A 496 -22.53 5.84 -4.44
CA PRO A 496 -21.95 7.18 -4.53
C PRO A 496 -23.01 8.23 -4.21
N GLN A 497 -22.54 9.41 -3.77
CA GLN A 497 -23.36 10.59 -3.56
C GLN A 497 -23.96 11.09 -4.89
N ALA A 498 -25.08 11.81 -4.79
CA ALA A 498 -25.76 12.33 -5.97
C ALA A 498 -25.02 13.55 -6.56
N VAL A 499 -24.40 13.39 -7.71
CA VAL A 499 -23.65 14.46 -8.40
C VAL A 499 -24.50 15.29 -9.36
N GLY A 500 -25.78 14.93 -9.58
CA GLY A 500 -26.68 15.65 -10.49
C GLY A 500 -26.35 15.46 -11.98
N GLY A 501 -26.83 16.41 -12.80
CA GLY A 501 -26.57 16.49 -14.24
C GLY A 501 -27.31 15.47 -15.11
N ASP A 502 -27.19 15.68 -16.43
CA ASP A 502 -27.77 14.81 -17.47
C ASP A 502 -26.94 13.55 -17.69
N LEU A 503 -25.63 13.67 -17.56
CA LEU A 503 -24.61 12.63 -17.67
C LEU A 503 -23.74 12.58 -16.42
N ARG A 504 -23.09 11.43 -16.22
CA ARG A 504 -22.08 11.21 -15.18
C ARG A 504 -20.79 10.71 -15.81
N LEU A 505 -19.70 11.45 -15.57
CA LEU A 505 -18.35 11.10 -15.96
C LEU A 505 -17.61 10.59 -14.73
N GLY A 506 -16.97 9.42 -14.83
CA GLY A 506 -16.14 8.86 -13.76
C GLY A 506 -14.79 8.42 -14.25
N THR A 507 -13.91 8.13 -13.28
CA THR A 507 -12.63 7.47 -13.46
C THR A 507 -12.45 6.36 -12.42
N PHE A 508 -11.85 5.25 -12.79
CA PHE A 508 -11.66 4.10 -11.91
C PHE A 508 -10.44 3.28 -12.30
N ASN A 509 -9.43 3.25 -11.47
CA ASN A 509 -8.32 2.31 -11.54
C ASN A 509 -8.81 0.93 -11.08
N VAL A 510 -8.76 -0.08 -11.96
CA VAL A 510 -9.32 -1.42 -11.73
C VAL A 510 -8.28 -2.44 -11.27
N LEU A 511 -7.19 -2.00 -10.65
CA LEU A 511 -6.20 -2.85 -9.98
C LEU A 511 -5.74 -4.02 -10.85
N ASN A 512 -5.08 -3.73 -11.98
CA ASN A 512 -4.53 -4.77 -12.87
C ASN A 512 -5.59 -5.80 -13.30
N TYR A 513 -6.68 -5.36 -13.95
CA TYR A 513 -7.68 -6.27 -14.51
C TYR A 513 -7.13 -6.95 -15.74
N PHE A 514 -6.79 -8.23 -15.59
CA PHE A 514 -6.29 -9.11 -16.66
C PHE A 514 -7.26 -10.27 -16.88
N ASN A 515 -7.63 -10.54 -18.14
CA ASN A 515 -8.29 -11.79 -18.48
C ASN A 515 -7.29 -12.88 -18.90
N THR A 516 -6.04 -12.53 -19.17
CA THR A 516 -4.91 -13.46 -19.31
C THR A 516 -4.35 -13.71 -17.90
N THR A 517 -4.51 -14.92 -17.35
CA THR A 517 -4.04 -15.26 -16.01
C THR A 517 -2.59 -15.76 -16.02
N GLY A 518 -1.95 -15.79 -14.84
CA GLY A 518 -0.62 -16.38 -14.69
C GLY A 518 -0.58 -17.85 -15.11
N ALA A 519 -1.65 -18.61 -14.86
CA ALA A 519 -1.77 -20.02 -15.31
C ALA A 519 -1.84 -20.12 -16.83
N ASP A 520 -2.55 -19.22 -17.51
CA ASP A 520 -2.59 -19.15 -18.99
C ASP A 520 -1.21 -18.84 -19.53
N TRP A 521 -0.47 -17.93 -18.90
CA TRP A 521 0.89 -17.57 -19.29
C TRP A 521 1.87 -18.74 -19.14
N VAL A 522 1.76 -19.50 -18.05
CA VAL A 522 2.55 -20.73 -17.84
C VAL A 522 2.18 -21.79 -18.88
N ALA A 523 0.89 -21.95 -19.23
CA ALA A 523 0.43 -22.87 -20.26
C ALA A 523 0.97 -22.52 -21.66
N ALA A 524 1.27 -21.24 -21.91
CA ALA A 524 1.91 -20.72 -23.11
C ALA A 524 3.45 -20.88 -23.12
N ALA A 525 4.02 -21.68 -22.20
CA ALA A 525 5.44 -22.00 -22.06
C ALA A 525 6.30 -20.85 -21.46
N HIS A 526 5.70 -19.90 -20.77
CA HIS A 526 6.37 -18.89 -19.96
C HIS A 526 6.49 -19.34 -18.50
N THR A 527 6.99 -18.49 -17.61
CA THR A 527 7.08 -18.79 -16.18
C THR A 527 6.44 -17.71 -15.35
N CYS A 528 5.71 -18.08 -14.29
CA CYS A 528 5.21 -17.18 -13.26
C CYS A 528 5.55 -17.72 -11.86
N SER A 529 5.74 -16.83 -10.90
CA SER A 529 5.62 -17.08 -9.47
C SER A 529 4.35 -16.42 -8.95
N PHE A 530 3.80 -16.97 -7.87
CA PHE A 530 2.50 -16.56 -7.36
C PHE A 530 2.59 -16.15 -5.89
N TYR A 531 1.71 -15.25 -5.48
CA TYR A 531 1.33 -15.10 -4.09
C TYR A 531 0.29 -16.18 -3.76
N ASN A 532 0.54 -16.92 -2.70
CA ASN A 532 -0.26 -18.07 -2.30
C ASN A 532 -1.06 -17.76 -1.04
N ASP A 533 -2.23 -18.38 -0.93
CA ASP A 533 -3.03 -18.36 0.26
C ASP A 533 -2.39 -19.16 1.43
N ARG A 534 -3.07 -19.20 2.59
CA ARG A 534 -2.55 -19.93 3.78
C ARG A 534 -2.45 -21.44 3.59
N THR A 535 -3.11 -22.04 2.57
CA THR A 535 -3.06 -23.48 2.24
C THR A 535 -2.02 -23.78 1.17
N GLY A 536 -1.49 -22.75 0.50
CA GLY A 536 -0.45 -22.85 -0.52
C GLY A 536 -0.99 -22.77 -1.94
N ASP A 537 -2.28 -22.47 -2.13
CA ASP A 537 -2.88 -22.32 -3.44
C ASP A 537 -2.58 -20.93 -4.01
N PRO A 538 -2.21 -20.81 -5.30
CA PRO A 538 -1.99 -19.52 -5.96
C PRO A 538 -3.25 -18.65 -5.95
N VAL A 539 -3.08 -17.34 -5.76
CA VAL A 539 -4.18 -16.35 -5.77
C VAL A 539 -3.92 -15.23 -6.78
N THR A 540 -2.72 -14.66 -6.76
CA THR A 540 -2.33 -13.60 -7.70
C THR A 540 -0.93 -13.80 -8.22
N ASP A 541 -0.64 -13.20 -9.38
CA ASP A 541 0.69 -13.18 -9.96
C ASP A 541 1.64 -12.34 -9.11
N ASN A 542 2.82 -12.89 -8.82
CA ASN A 542 3.91 -12.15 -8.18
C ASN A 542 4.88 -11.61 -9.25
N THR A 543 5.42 -12.51 -10.08
CA THR A 543 6.33 -12.15 -11.16
C THR A 543 6.16 -13.15 -12.30
N CYS A 544 5.82 -12.65 -13.49
CA CYS A 544 5.77 -13.43 -14.72
C CYS A 544 6.90 -13.01 -15.67
N SER A 545 7.52 -13.98 -16.35
CA SER A 545 8.57 -13.72 -17.36
C SER A 545 8.03 -12.91 -18.54
N ASP A 546 8.95 -12.29 -19.29
CA ASP A 546 8.66 -11.59 -20.55
C ASP A 546 7.63 -10.45 -20.43
N ASN A 547 7.61 -9.77 -19.27
CA ASN A 547 6.62 -8.76 -18.94
C ASN A 547 5.18 -9.27 -19.05
N GLY A 548 4.91 -10.44 -18.44
CA GLY A 548 3.62 -11.12 -18.50
C GLY A 548 2.54 -10.48 -17.62
N PRO A 549 1.42 -11.20 -17.36
CA PRO A 549 0.28 -10.69 -16.60
C PRO A 549 0.65 -10.35 -15.16
N ARG A 550 -0.17 -9.49 -14.52
CA ARG A 550 0.03 -8.98 -13.15
C ARG A 550 -1.24 -9.12 -12.30
N GLY A 551 -2.22 -9.86 -12.77
CA GLY A 551 -3.55 -9.99 -12.19
C GLY A 551 -3.76 -11.29 -11.44
N ALA A 552 -4.90 -11.91 -11.65
CA ALA A 552 -5.31 -13.16 -11.04
C ALA A 552 -4.43 -14.32 -11.46
N ALA A 553 -4.10 -15.21 -10.51
CA ALA A 553 -3.25 -16.38 -10.79
C ALA A 553 -3.96 -17.40 -11.68
N GLN A 554 -5.27 -17.58 -11.52
CA GLN A 554 -6.05 -18.62 -12.20
C GLN A 554 -7.42 -18.09 -12.68
N SER A 555 -7.85 -18.59 -13.84
CA SER A 555 -9.24 -18.58 -14.26
C SER A 555 -9.85 -19.97 -14.05
N SER A 556 -11.19 -20.07 -14.09
CA SER A 556 -11.91 -21.34 -13.89
C SER A 556 -11.54 -22.46 -14.90
N GLY A 557 -10.60 -22.24 -15.81
CA GLY A 557 -10.13 -23.25 -16.76
C GLY A 557 -11.17 -23.76 -17.74
N GLY A 558 -12.35 -23.16 -17.78
CA GLY A 558 -13.48 -23.48 -18.62
C GLY A 558 -14.25 -22.24 -19.04
N THR A 559 -15.14 -22.37 -20.00
CA THR A 559 -16.04 -21.32 -20.46
C THR A 559 -17.12 -20.93 -19.44
N ASP A 560 -17.02 -21.42 -18.20
CA ASP A 560 -17.97 -21.11 -17.14
C ASP A 560 -17.50 -19.86 -16.37
N LEU A 561 -17.95 -18.72 -16.86
CA LEU A 561 -17.78 -17.41 -16.19
C LEU A 561 -18.53 -17.32 -14.85
N ALA A 562 -19.15 -18.40 -14.39
CA ALA A 562 -19.93 -18.43 -13.16
C ALA A 562 -19.27 -19.25 -12.04
N ASP A 563 -17.99 -19.70 -12.19
CA ASP A 563 -17.29 -20.37 -11.09
C ASP A 563 -16.75 -19.33 -10.10
N PRO A 564 -17.40 -19.11 -8.95
CA PRO A 564 -16.98 -18.09 -7.98
C PRO A 564 -15.70 -18.50 -7.22
N THR A 565 -15.11 -19.63 -7.56
CA THR A 565 -13.89 -20.14 -6.89
C THR A 565 -12.59 -19.74 -7.58
N ALA A 566 -12.65 -19.29 -8.82
CA ALA A 566 -11.47 -18.83 -9.55
C ALA A 566 -11.09 -17.38 -9.17
N ASP A 567 -9.80 -17.07 -9.20
CA ASP A 567 -9.26 -15.79 -8.78
C ASP A 567 -9.77 -14.63 -9.65
N LEU A 568 -9.76 -14.83 -10.97
CA LEU A 568 -10.28 -13.85 -11.92
C LEU A 568 -11.78 -13.58 -11.71
N GLU A 569 -12.56 -14.61 -11.41
CA GLU A 569 -14.00 -14.44 -11.17
C GLU A 569 -14.27 -13.67 -9.86
N ARG A 570 -13.41 -13.86 -8.84
CA ARG A 570 -13.49 -13.09 -7.60
C ARG A 570 -13.16 -11.61 -7.82
N GLN A 571 -12.11 -11.29 -8.59
CA GLN A 571 -11.79 -9.92 -8.99
C GLN A 571 -12.96 -9.31 -9.77
N ARG A 572 -13.38 -9.99 -10.85
CA ARG A 572 -14.45 -9.54 -11.74
C ARG A 572 -15.78 -9.29 -10.99
N ALA A 573 -16.13 -10.13 -10.02
CA ALA A 573 -17.38 -9.96 -9.27
C ALA A 573 -17.40 -8.62 -8.48
N LYS A 574 -16.30 -8.23 -7.87
CA LYS A 574 -16.17 -6.95 -7.16
C LYS A 574 -16.19 -5.76 -8.11
N GLU A 575 -15.42 -5.82 -9.19
CA GLU A 575 -15.33 -4.78 -10.21
C GLU A 575 -16.69 -4.52 -10.87
N VAL A 576 -17.38 -5.58 -11.30
CA VAL A 576 -18.71 -5.49 -11.89
C VAL A 576 -19.70 -4.86 -10.92
N ARG A 577 -19.65 -5.25 -9.65
CA ARG A 577 -20.52 -4.68 -8.63
C ARG A 577 -20.22 -3.20 -8.41
N ALA A 578 -18.95 -2.80 -8.32
CA ALA A 578 -18.55 -1.41 -8.15
C ALA A 578 -18.98 -0.56 -9.35
N ILE A 579 -18.63 -0.95 -10.57
CA ILE A 579 -18.90 -0.19 -11.80
C ILE A 579 -20.42 -0.05 -12.04
N ASN A 580 -21.20 -1.12 -11.90
CA ASN A 580 -22.65 -1.06 -12.09
C ASN A 580 -23.36 -0.23 -10.99
N THR A 581 -22.88 -0.28 -9.76
CA THR A 581 -23.42 0.50 -8.63
C THR A 581 -23.07 1.98 -8.76
N MET A 582 -21.86 2.31 -9.20
CA MET A 582 -21.40 3.69 -9.49
C MET A 582 -22.32 4.39 -10.50
N ASN A 583 -22.86 3.63 -11.45
CA ASN A 583 -23.85 4.09 -12.41
C ASN A 583 -23.38 5.30 -13.24
N ALA A 584 -22.09 5.35 -13.62
CA ALA A 584 -21.56 6.34 -14.55
C ALA A 584 -22.17 6.16 -15.95
N ASP A 585 -22.16 7.20 -16.76
CA ASP A 585 -22.56 7.19 -18.16
C ASP A 585 -21.33 7.20 -19.11
N ILE A 586 -20.21 7.68 -18.63
CA ILE A 586 -18.87 7.61 -19.22
C ILE A 586 -17.92 7.26 -18.07
N LEU A 587 -17.09 6.24 -18.27
CA LEU A 587 -16.10 5.81 -17.28
C LEU A 587 -14.76 5.61 -17.95
N SER A 588 -13.75 6.34 -17.53
CA SER A 588 -12.35 6.04 -17.80
C SER A 588 -11.86 4.94 -16.88
N LEU A 589 -11.05 4.05 -17.42
CA LEU A 589 -10.48 2.92 -16.72
C LEU A 589 -8.96 2.96 -16.84
N GLU A 590 -8.28 2.72 -15.73
CA GLU A 590 -6.84 2.55 -15.63
C GLU A 590 -6.52 1.11 -15.23
N GLU A 591 -5.35 0.62 -15.60
CA GLU A 591 -4.87 -0.74 -15.31
C GLU A 591 -5.66 -1.88 -15.99
N ILE A 592 -6.29 -1.61 -17.14
CA ILE A 592 -6.83 -2.66 -18.00
C ILE A 592 -5.69 -3.33 -18.76
N GLU A 593 -5.75 -4.65 -18.90
CA GLU A 593 -4.83 -5.44 -19.73
C GLU A 593 -4.72 -4.87 -21.16
N ASN A 594 -3.50 -4.75 -21.65
CA ASN A 594 -3.18 -4.59 -23.06
C ASN A 594 -3.00 -5.97 -23.71
N SER A 595 -4.09 -6.60 -24.11
CA SER A 595 -4.08 -7.99 -24.58
C SER A 595 -3.14 -8.22 -25.76
N SER A 596 -2.91 -7.20 -26.61
CA SER A 596 -1.92 -7.30 -27.68
C SER A 596 -0.47 -7.39 -27.17
N ALA A 597 -0.15 -6.79 -26.01
CA ALA A 597 1.17 -6.91 -25.41
C ALA A 597 1.44 -8.31 -24.86
N LEU A 598 0.39 -9.06 -24.56
CA LEU A 598 0.44 -10.46 -24.13
C LEU A 598 0.26 -11.47 -25.28
N GLY A 599 0.25 -10.99 -26.54
CA GLY A 599 0.24 -11.85 -27.72
C GLY A 599 -1.14 -12.07 -28.36
N GLU A 600 -2.20 -11.50 -27.81
CA GLU A 600 -3.54 -11.56 -28.39
C GLU A 600 -3.66 -10.66 -29.63
N SER A 601 -4.52 -11.05 -30.56
CA SER A 601 -4.74 -10.31 -31.81
C SER A 601 -5.58 -9.05 -31.66
N ASP A 602 -6.38 -8.97 -30.59
CA ASP A 602 -7.28 -7.86 -30.27
C ASP A 602 -6.85 -7.19 -28.98
N ARG A 603 -6.46 -5.93 -29.05
CA ARG A 603 -6.05 -5.13 -27.90
C ARG A 603 -7.17 -4.97 -26.87
N ASP A 604 -8.42 -5.01 -27.32
CA ASP A 604 -9.62 -4.77 -26.52
C ASP A 604 -10.21 -6.06 -25.93
N ASP A 605 -9.51 -7.20 -25.96
CA ASP A 605 -10.08 -8.49 -25.53
C ASP A 605 -10.49 -8.48 -24.06
N ALA A 606 -9.59 -8.09 -23.16
CA ALA A 606 -9.88 -7.98 -21.72
C ALA A 606 -10.98 -6.95 -21.42
N LEU A 607 -10.96 -5.80 -22.12
CA LEU A 607 -11.99 -4.77 -21.98
C LEU A 607 -13.36 -5.28 -22.45
N ARG A 608 -13.41 -6.04 -23.52
CA ARG A 608 -14.65 -6.68 -24.00
C ARG A 608 -15.18 -7.67 -22.97
N SER A 609 -14.29 -8.51 -22.40
CA SER A 609 -14.63 -9.47 -21.36
C SER A 609 -15.26 -8.78 -20.15
N LEU A 610 -14.70 -7.66 -19.70
CA LEU A 610 -15.28 -6.85 -18.61
C LEU A 610 -16.65 -6.28 -18.99
N VAL A 611 -16.79 -5.69 -20.19
CA VAL A 611 -18.07 -5.12 -20.67
C VAL A 611 -19.14 -6.19 -20.81
N ASP A 612 -18.81 -7.39 -21.26
CA ASP A 612 -19.75 -8.51 -21.34
C ASP A 612 -20.23 -8.94 -19.95
N ALA A 613 -19.34 -9.01 -18.98
CA ALA A 613 -19.68 -9.29 -17.58
C ALA A 613 -20.57 -8.20 -16.96
N LEU A 614 -20.26 -6.93 -17.20
CA LEU A 614 -21.06 -5.79 -16.76
C LEU A 614 -22.48 -5.82 -17.33
N ASN A 615 -22.63 -6.15 -18.62
CA ASN A 615 -23.92 -6.24 -19.28
C ASN A 615 -24.72 -7.47 -18.82
N ALA A 616 -24.03 -8.58 -18.53
CA ALA A 616 -24.66 -9.78 -18.00
C ALA A 616 -25.25 -9.51 -16.61
N ASP A 617 -24.51 -8.85 -15.69
CA ASP A 617 -25.00 -8.47 -14.37
C ASP A 617 -26.15 -7.44 -14.47
N ALA A 618 -26.03 -6.44 -15.34
CA ALA A 618 -27.09 -5.46 -15.58
C ALA A 618 -28.36 -6.04 -16.22
N GLY A 619 -28.30 -7.24 -16.82
CA GLY A 619 -29.39 -7.87 -17.54
C GLY A 619 -29.81 -7.12 -18.82
N THR A 620 -28.98 -6.21 -19.31
CA THR A 620 -29.24 -5.37 -20.49
C THR A 620 -27.93 -4.84 -21.08
N THR A 621 -27.93 -4.40 -22.34
CA THR A 621 -26.81 -3.70 -22.95
C THR A 621 -26.69 -2.29 -22.36
N ARG A 622 -26.14 -2.21 -21.13
CA ARG A 622 -25.88 -0.95 -20.45
C ARG A 622 -24.57 -0.32 -20.88
N TRP A 623 -23.56 -1.12 -21.14
CA TRP A 623 -22.20 -0.69 -21.40
C TRP A 623 -21.75 -1.06 -22.81
N ALA A 624 -21.00 -0.16 -23.43
CA ALA A 624 -20.16 -0.38 -24.60
C ALA A 624 -18.77 0.21 -24.31
N TYR A 625 -17.74 -0.23 -25.00
CA TYR A 625 -16.40 0.39 -24.91
C TYR A 625 -16.11 1.28 -26.12
N ALA A 626 -15.26 2.28 -25.93
CA ALA A 626 -14.66 3.02 -27.05
C ALA A 626 -13.54 2.17 -27.65
N PRO A 627 -13.60 1.79 -28.95
CA PRO A 627 -12.59 0.92 -29.53
C PRO A 627 -11.20 1.56 -29.51
N SER A 628 -10.18 0.75 -29.29
CA SER A 628 -8.78 1.17 -29.43
C SER A 628 -8.50 1.73 -30.82
N PRO A 629 -7.57 2.69 -30.96
CA PRO A 629 -7.08 3.11 -32.29
C PRO A 629 -6.50 1.94 -33.08
N ALA A 630 -6.49 2.09 -34.42
CA ALA A 630 -5.88 1.08 -35.26
C ALA A 630 -4.39 0.84 -34.88
N PRO A 631 -3.86 -0.39 -35.02
CA PRO A 631 -2.48 -0.69 -34.61
C PRO A 631 -1.41 0.25 -35.20
N SER A 632 -1.67 0.80 -36.39
CA SER A 632 -0.78 1.78 -37.05
C SER A 632 -0.76 3.17 -36.38
N ALA A 633 -1.70 3.46 -35.51
CA ALA A 633 -1.80 4.71 -34.76
C ALA A 633 -1.29 4.56 -33.32
N LEU A 634 -0.88 3.36 -32.92
CA LEU A 634 -0.29 3.04 -31.61
C LEU A 634 1.25 3.10 -31.69
N PRO A 635 1.95 3.24 -30.55
CA PRO A 635 3.38 3.02 -30.49
C PRO A 635 3.74 1.59 -30.93
N PRO A 636 5.00 1.32 -31.32
CA PRO A 636 5.46 -0.05 -31.51
C PRO A 636 5.16 -0.91 -30.27
N LEU A 637 4.76 -2.16 -30.46
CA LEU A 637 4.34 -3.03 -29.34
C LEU A 637 5.40 -3.15 -28.25
N ALA A 638 6.68 -3.14 -28.60
CA ALA A 638 7.78 -3.18 -27.64
C ALA A 638 7.93 -1.90 -26.76
N GLU A 639 7.22 -0.84 -27.10
CA GLU A 639 7.18 0.43 -26.34
C GLU A 639 5.88 0.57 -25.53
N GLN A 640 4.97 -0.39 -25.62
CA GLN A 640 3.71 -0.41 -24.86
C GLN A 640 3.85 -1.20 -23.57
N ASP A 641 3.15 -0.78 -22.49
CA ASP A 641 3.04 -1.58 -21.27
C ASP A 641 1.99 -2.69 -21.44
N VAL A 642 2.01 -3.70 -20.57
CA VAL A 642 1.00 -4.76 -20.50
C VAL A 642 -0.33 -4.30 -19.93
N ILE A 643 -0.36 -3.12 -19.29
CA ILE A 643 -1.60 -2.43 -18.89
C ILE A 643 -1.77 -1.14 -19.67
N ARG A 644 -2.99 -0.71 -19.83
CA ARG A 644 -3.38 0.49 -20.58
C ARG A 644 -4.57 1.21 -19.97
N THR A 645 -4.88 2.38 -20.50
CA THR A 645 -6.11 3.13 -20.24
C THR A 645 -7.21 2.75 -21.24
N ALA A 646 -8.49 2.92 -20.85
CA ALA A 646 -9.64 2.61 -21.67
C ALA A 646 -10.85 3.49 -21.32
N PHE A 647 -11.90 3.44 -22.15
CA PHE A 647 -13.20 4.01 -21.86
C PHE A 647 -14.31 2.99 -22.07
N ILE A 648 -15.24 2.96 -21.12
CA ILE A 648 -16.57 2.36 -21.30
C ILE A 648 -17.65 3.43 -21.16
N TYR A 649 -18.78 3.23 -21.81
CA TYR A 649 -19.86 4.22 -21.79
C TYR A 649 -21.24 3.58 -21.95
N ASN A 650 -22.28 4.33 -21.56
CA ASN A 650 -23.68 3.94 -21.70
C ASN A 650 -24.22 4.33 -23.10
N PRO A 651 -24.34 3.39 -24.07
CA PRO A 651 -24.74 3.74 -25.44
C PRO A 651 -26.20 4.19 -25.57
N SER A 652 -26.99 4.08 -24.50
CA SER A 652 -28.36 4.62 -24.46
C SER A 652 -28.40 6.12 -24.22
N LYS A 653 -27.38 6.69 -23.56
CA LYS A 653 -27.29 8.12 -23.18
C LYS A 653 -26.17 8.88 -23.88
N VAL A 654 -25.11 8.18 -24.28
CA VAL A 654 -23.87 8.75 -24.81
C VAL A 654 -23.62 8.24 -26.23
N ALA A 655 -23.01 9.06 -27.06
CA ALA A 655 -22.49 8.68 -28.38
C ALA A 655 -21.06 9.17 -28.53
N LEU A 656 -20.23 8.39 -29.22
CA LEU A 656 -18.86 8.79 -29.59
C LEU A 656 -18.90 9.80 -30.75
N VAL A 657 -17.95 10.74 -30.76
CA VAL A 657 -17.64 11.61 -31.88
C VAL A 657 -16.26 11.22 -32.39
N GLY A 658 -16.18 10.73 -33.62
CA GLY A 658 -14.92 10.20 -34.17
C GLY A 658 -14.46 8.90 -33.48
N GLY A 659 -13.20 8.58 -33.63
CA GLY A 659 -12.51 7.46 -32.98
C GLY A 659 -11.56 7.93 -31.90
N SER A 660 -11.17 7.00 -31.03
CA SER A 660 -10.18 7.26 -29.98
C SER A 660 -8.82 7.62 -30.56
N THR A 661 -8.06 8.46 -29.87
CA THR A 661 -6.70 8.86 -30.22
C THR A 661 -5.76 8.63 -29.04
N VAL A 662 -4.55 8.11 -29.31
CA VAL A 662 -3.50 7.84 -28.33
C VAL A 662 -2.31 8.75 -28.54
N LEU A 663 -1.66 9.20 -27.48
CA LEU A 663 -0.38 9.92 -27.56
C LEU A 663 0.75 8.95 -27.93
N SER A 664 0.86 8.62 -29.21
CA SER A 664 1.68 7.50 -29.71
C SER A 664 3.15 7.84 -30.02
N ASP A 665 3.56 9.13 -29.99
CA ASP A 665 4.90 9.57 -30.37
C ASP A 665 5.80 9.90 -29.17
N ARG A 666 5.40 9.53 -27.95
CA ARG A 666 6.08 9.88 -26.69
C ARG A 666 6.47 8.68 -25.84
N SER A 667 6.37 7.45 -26.34
CA SER A 667 6.67 6.21 -25.60
C SER A 667 8.07 5.65 -25.89
N ALA A 668 8.78 6.12 -26.92
CA ALA A 668 10.14 5.68 -27.23
C ALA A 668 11.12 5.97 -26.08
N PRO A 669 12.24 5.19 -25.96
CA PRO A 669 13.23 5.40 -24.93
C PRO A 669 13.71 6.86 -24.81
N GLY A 670 13.65 7.43 -23.60
CA GLY A 670 13.99 8.83 -23.31
C GLY A 670 12.87 9.84 -23.58
N GLN A 671 11.71 9.39 -24.04
CA GLN A 671 10.51 10.21 -24.14
C GLN A 671 9.69 10.18 -22.82
N PRO A 672 8.78 11.13 -22.59
CA PRO A 672 8.01 11.23 -21.33
C PRO A 672 7.27 9.96 -20.92
N PHE A 673 6.73 9.20 -21.86
CA PHE A 673 5.93 8.00 -21.61
C PHE A 673 6.71 6.68 -21.84
N ALA A 674 8.04 6.73 -21.89
CA ALA A 674 8.86 5.52 -22.02
C ALA A 674 8.71 4.53 -20.83
N ASN A 675 8.16 4.98 -19.72
CA ASN A 675 7.96 4.20 -18.49
C ASN A 675 6.55 4.37 -17.89
N ALA A 676 5.58 4.79 -18.70
CA ALA A 676 4.19 4.96 -18.29
C ALA A 676 3.27 4.58 -19.47
N ARG A 677 1.95 4.60 -19.25
CA ARG A 677 0.92 4.23 -20.22
C ARG A 677 0.53 5.45 -21.03
N GLU A 678 0.27 5.25 -22.32
CA GLU A 678 -0.11 6.33 -23.20
C GLU A 678 -1.47 6.89 -22.81
N PRO A 679 -1.61 8.24 -22.73
CA PRO A 679 -2.91 8.88 -22.61
C PRO A 679 -3.82 8.53 -23.78
N LEU A 680 -5.08 8.22 -23.48
CA LEU A 680 -6.13 7.94 -24.46
C LEU A 680 -7.17 9.05 -24.45
N ALA A 681 -7.50 9.59 -25.61
CA ALA A 681 -8.49 10.63 -25.79
C ALA A 681 -9.69 10.12 -26.60
N GLN A 682 -10.91 10.49 -26.15
CA GLN A 682 -12.15 10.24 -26.87
C GLN A 682 -13.09 11.43 -26.70
N GLU A 683 -13.66 11.91 -27.80
CA GLU A 683 -14.74 12.90 -27.76
C GLU A 683 -16.09 12.19 -27.58
N PHE A 684 -16.86 12.67 -26.62
CA PHE A 684 -18.20 12.18 -26.28
C PHE A 684 -19.23 13.28 -26.47
N LYS A 685 -20.45 12.87 -26.71
CA LYS A 685 -21.63 13.74 -26.68
C LYS A 685 -22.84 13.05 -26.10
N ARG A 686 -23.81 13.80 -25.60
CA ARG A 686 -25.14 13.29 -25.27
C ARG A 686 -25.76 12.65 -26.53
N LYS A 687 -26.36 11.49 -26.36
CA LYS A 687 -27.04 10.82 -27.51
C LYS A 687 -28.09 11.71 -28.12
N GLY A 688 -28.04 11.89 -29.43
CA GLY A 688 -28.90 12.78 -30.18
C GLY A 688 -28.44 14.24 -30.26
N ALA A 689 -27.42 14.66 -29.52
CA ALA A 689 -26.79 15.96 -29.64
C ALA A 689 -26.01 16.12 -30.96
N LEU A 690 -25.72 17.34 -31.37
CA LEU A 690 -24.83 17.64 -32.49
C LEU A 690 -23.37 17.27 -32.15
N ASP A 691 -22.51 16.98 -33.14
CA ASP A 691 -21.09 16.74 -32.88
C ASP A 691 -20.42 17.99 -32.26
N SER A 692 -20.85 19.19 -32.63
CA SER A 692 -20.39 20.46 -32.03
C SER A 692 -20.74 20.64 -30.55
N ASP A 693 -21.63 19.81 -30.00
CA ASP A 693 -21.95 19.77 -28.57
C ASP A 693 -21.00 18.86 -27.79
N GLY A 694 -20.10 18.16 -28.52
CA GLY A 694 -19.14 17.23 -27.95
C GLY A 694 -18.19 17.87 -26.94
N PHE A 695 -17.63 17.01 -26.09
CA PHE A 695 -16.57 17.32 -25.15
C PHE A 695 -15.53 16.20 -25.14
N LEU A 696 -14.27 16.57 -25.04
CA LEU A 696 -13.14 15.66 -25.04
C LEU A 696 -12.86 15.17 -23.61
N VAL A 697 -12.64 13.86 -23.44
CA VAL A 697 -12.12 13.27 -22.22
C VAL A 697 -10.78 12.61 -22.54
N VAL A 698 -9.75 12.88 -21.74
CA VAL A 698 -8.42 12.27 -21.86
C VAL A 698 -8.12 11.53 -20.58
N VAL A 699 -8.06 10.20 -20.66
CA VAL A 699 -7.69 9.34 -19.54
C VAL A 699 -6.18 9.20 -19.48
N ASN A 700 -5.66 9.25 -18.25
CA ASN A 700 -4.24 9.28 -17.94
C ASN A 700 -3.89 8.23 -16.89
N HIS A 701 -2.71 7.63 -17.02
CA HIS A 701 -2.11 6.83 -15.95
C HIS A 701 -0.61 7.10 -15.96
N LEU A 702 -0.17 8.06 -15.13
CA LEU A 702 1.20 8.52 -15.11
C LEU A 702 2.12 7.52 -14.37
N LYS A 703 3.41 7.79 -14.37
CA LYS A 703 4.41 6.92 -13.74
C LYS A 703 4.20 6.84 -12.23
N SER A 704 4.12 5.61 -11.71
CA SER A 704 3.94 5.33 -10.28
C SER A 704 5.07 5.92 -9.42
N LYS A 705 4.76 6.19 -8.13
CA LYS A 705 5.67 6.85 -7.17
C LYS A 705 6.73 5.92 -6.58
N GLY A 706 6.60 4.60 -6.77
CA GLY A 706 7.55 3.61 -6.24
C GLY A 706 8.93 3.71 -6.90
N ASP A 707 9.99 3.57 -6.10
CA ASP A 707 11.39 3.65 -6.57
C ASP A 707 11.80 2.38 -7.35
N SER A 708 12.83 2.49 -8.16
CA SER A 708 13.39 1.41 -8.97
C SER A 708 14.60 0.76 -8.30
N LYS A 709 15.02 -0.40 -8.83
CA LYS A 709 16.28 -1.05 -8.46
C LYS A 709 17.18 -1.16 -9.72
N PRO A 710 18.27 -0.36 -9.82
CA PRO A 710 18.81 0.58 -8.83
C PRO A 710 17.91 1.81 -8.63
N PRO A 711 17.99 2.53 -7.49
CA PRO A 711 17.20 3.71 -7.20
C PRO A 711 17.30 4.78 -8.30
N ALA A 712 16.16 5.46 -8.55
CA ALA A 712 16.09 6.56 -9.48
C ALA A 712 16.97 7.75 -9.02
N THR A 713 17.51 8.53 -9.98
CA THR A 713 18.45 9.61 -9.69
C THR A 713 18.04 10.94 -10.34
N GLY A 714 18.67 12.04 -9.94
CA GLY A 714 18.38 13.37 -10.48
C GLY A 714 17.01 13.89 -10.02
N ASP A 715 16.23 14.46 -10.94
CA ASP A 715 14.85 14.92 -10.66
C ASP A 715 13.83 13.80 -10.49
N ASN A 716 14.25 12.56 -10.73
CA ASN A 716 13.48 11.34 -10.48
C ASN A 716 13.84 10.66 -9.16
N ALA A 717 14.83 11.15 -8.41
CA ALA A 717 15.20 10.58 -7.12
C ALA A 717 14.00 10.57 -6.16
N ASN A 718 13.92 9.52 -5.35
CA ASN A 718 12.85 9.41 -4.35
C ASN A 718 12.95 10.56 -3.34
N GLY A 719 11.84 11.21 -3.08
CA GLY A 719 11.72 12.37 -2.19
C GLY A 719 10.28 12.51 -1.69
N ILE A 720 9.94 13.67 -1.15
CA ILE A 720 8.61 13.91 -0.56
C ILE A 720 7.45 13.76 -1.57
N GLN A 721 7.72 13.92 -2.85
CA GLN A 721 6.74 13.67 -3.94
C GLN A 721 6.88 12.25 -4.52
N GLY A 722 7.63 11.34 -3.89
CA GLY A 722 7.95 10.00 -4.38
C GLY A 722 9.00 9.98 -5.49
N ALA A 723 9.40 8.79 -5.93
CA ALA A 723 10.30 8.63 -7.06
C ALA A 723 9.62 9.03 -8.39
N PHE A 724 10.41 9.32 -9.42
CA PHE A 724 9.97 9.67 -10.78
C PHE A 724 9.11 10.95 -10.88
N ASN A 725 9.21 11.87 -9.92
CA ASN A 725 8.48 13.13 -9.99
C ASN A 725 8.83 13.95 -11.26
N GLY A 726 10.12 13.97 -11.65
CA GLY A 726 10.55 14.63 -12.90
C GLY A 726 9.90 14.05 -14.16
N ASP A 727 9.74 12.72 -14.22
CA ASP A 727 9.01 12.06 -15.33
C ASP A 727 7.55 12.46 -15.34
N ARG A 728 6.85 12.43 -14.19
CA ARG A 728 5.45 12.85 -14.09
C ARG A 728 5.25 14.32 -14.50
N VAL A 729 6.19 15.20 -14.17
CA VAL A 729 6.17 16.62 -14.65
C VAL A 729 6.28 16.67 -16.17
N ARG A 730 7.15 15.88 -16.79
CA ARG A 730 7.29 15.78 -18.25
C ARG A 730 6.04 15.18 -18.89
N GLN A 731 5.47 14.15 -18.28
CA GLN A 731 4.22 13.52 -18.71
C GLN A 731 3.04 14.48 -18.64
N ALA A 732 2.87 15.21 -17.53
CA ALA A 732 1.81 16.21 -17.39
C ALA A 732 1.87 17.30 -18.49
N ARG A 733 3.07 17.77 -18.88
CA ARG A 733 3.24 18.71 -20.00
C ARG A 733 2.81 18.09 -21.32
N ALA A 734 3.20 16.85 -21.57
CA ALA A 734 2.82 16.14 -22.80
C ALA A 734 1.31 15.88 -22.87
N VAL A 735 0.66 15.58 -21.76
CA VAL A 735 -0.82 15.47 -21.63
C VAL A 735 -1.51 16.77 -22.04
N VAL A 736 -1.03 17.92 -21.52
CA VAL A 736 -1.58 19.23 -21.84
C VAL A 736 -1.50 19.52 -23.33
N ASP A 737 -0.33 19.26 -23.93
CA ASP A 737 -0.12 19.51 -25.38
C ASP A 737 -1.02 18.58 -26.22
N PHE A 738 -1.08 17.30 -25.85
CA PHE A 738 -1.92 16.30 -26.51
C PHE A 738 -3.41 16.66 -26.43
N ALA A 739 -3.92 16.95 -25.21
CA ALA A 739 -5.32 17.29 -25.00
C ALA A 739 -5.75 18.54 -25.80
N LYS A 740 -4.91 19.58 -25.80
CA LYS A 740 -5.19 20.82 -26.56
C LYS A 740 -5.14 20.58 -28.08
N ALA A 741 -4.18 19.80 -28.57
CA ALA A 741 -4.06 19.49 -30.00
C ALA A 741 -5.23 18.63 -30.49
N THR A 742 -5.63 17.61 -29.73
CA THR A 742 -6.78 16.75 -30.03
C THR A 742 -8.07 17.55 -30.03
N ALA A 743 -8.33 18.35 -28.99
CA ALA A 743 -9.52 19.20 -28.92
C ALA A 743 -9.61 20.20 -30.08
N GLN A 744 -8.47 20.74 -30.53
CA GLN A 744 -8.42 21.59 -31.71
C GLN A 744 -8.74 20.83 -32.99
N SER A 745 -8.22 19.60 -33.13
CA SER A 745 -8.51 18.72 -34.28
C SER A 745 -9.99 18.36 -34.35
N ASP A 746 -10.59 18.03 -33.23
CA ASP A 746 -11.97 17.58 -33.11
C ASP A 746 -12.98 18.74 -33.14
N GLY A 747 -12.50 19.97 -32.96
CA GLY A 747 -13.31 21.19 -33.04
C GLY A 747 -14.07 21.52 -31.75
N THR A 748 -13.69 20.89 -30.63
CA THR A 748 -14.26 21.17 -29.30
C THR A 748 -13.32 22.07 -28.47
N ASN A 749 -13.90 22.81 -27.53
CA ASN A 749 -13.14 23.58 -26.54
C ASN A 749 -13.36 23.10 -25.10
N LYS A 750 -14.11 22.02 -24.92
CA LYS A 750 -14.45 21.44 -23.61
C LYS A 750 -13.58 20.20 -23.38
N ILE A 751 -12.68 20.26 -22.41
CA ILE A 751 -11.68 19.23 -22.16
C ILE A 751 -11.73 18.80 -20.70
N PHE A 752 -11.92 17.52 -20.47
CA PHE A 752 -11.69 16.86 -19.19
C PHE A 752 -10.40 16.02 -19.27
N LEU A 753 -9.62 16.02 -18.19
CA LEU A 753 -8.53 15.08 -17.96
C LEU A 753 -8.93 14.22 -16.77
N THR A 754 -8.87 12.89 -16.91
CA THR A 754 -9.29 11.95 -15.89
C THR A 754 -8.19 10.92 -15.65
N GLY A 755 -8.23 10.21 -14.52
CA GLY A 755 -7.40 9.04 -14.28
C GLY A 755 -6.48 9.15 -13.08
N ASP A 756 -5.60 8.14 -12.96
CA ASP A 756 -4.54 8.08 -11.97
C ASP A 756 -3.33 8.88 -12.43
N PHE A 757 -3.15 10.07 -11.85
CA PHE A 757 -2.00 10.93 -12.12
C PHE A 757 -0.76 10.53 -11.28
N ASN A 758 -0.87 9.55 -10.38
CA ASN A 758 0.19 9.17 -9.45
C ASN A 758 0.81 10.39 -8.75
N SER A 759 0.02 11.44 -8.56
CA SER A 759 0.45 12.72 -8.00
C SER A 759 -0.64 13.26 -7.10
N TYR A 760 -0.29 13.52 -5.85
CA TYR A 760 -1.21 14.17 -4.92
C TYR A 760 -1.56 15.58 -5.38
N THR A 761 -2.70 16.09 -4.94
CA THR A 761 -3.37 17.29 -5.44
C THR A 761 -2.46 18.51 -5.60
N GLN A 762 -1.44 18.70 -4.74
CA GLN A 762 -0.57 19.87 -4.82
C GLN A 762 0.83 19.59 -5.38
N GLU A 763 1.11 18.37 -5.82
CA GLU A 763 2.43 18.01 -6.37
C GLU A 763 2.72 18.72 -7.71
N ASP A 764 4.00 18.78 -8.07
CA ASP A 764 4.48 19.50 -9.24
C ASP A 764 3.81 19.12 -10.56
N PRO A 765 3.50 17.83 -10.84
CA PRO A 765 2.76 17.46 -12.06
C PRO A 765 1.37 18.10 -12.12
N MET A 766 0.66 18.18 -10.99
CA MET A 766 -0.65 18.82 -10.90
C MET A 766 -0.55 20.33 -11.09
N GLN A 767 0.51 20.97 -10.55
CA GLN A 767 0.78 22.39 -10.78
C GLN A 767 0.98 22.70 -12.27
N VAL A 768 1.59 21.79 -13.05
CA VAL A 768 1.68 21.94 -14.52
C VAL A 768 0.29 22.02 -15.15
N LEU A 769 -0.64 21.16 -14.73
CA LEU A 769 -2.01 21.15 -15.26
C LEU A 769 -2.76 22.45 -14.87
N TYR A 770 -2.66 22.86 -13.61
CA TYR A 770 -3.30 24.10 -13.12
C TYR A 770 -2.78 25.36 -13.84
N GLN A 771 -1.47 25.47 -14.04
CA GLN A 771 -0.85 26.58 -14.79
C GLN A 771 -1.27 26.61 -16.26
N ASN A 772 -1.74 25.50 -16.79
CA ASN A 772 -2.26 25.39 -18.15
C ASN A 772 -3.78 25.53 -18.25
N GLY A 773 -4.43 25.93 -17.15
CA GLY A 773 -5.85 26.31 -17.11
C GLY A 773 -6.81 25.16 -16.78
N PHE A 774 -6.31 23.98 -16.40
CA PHE A 774 -7.16 22.91 -15.87
C PHE A 774 -7.42 23.15 -14.38
N VAL A 775 -8.64 22.82 -13.93
CA VAL A 775 -9.08 22.97 -12.54
C VAL A 775 -9.52 21.62 -12.04
N ASN A 776 -8.96 21.17 -10.92
CA ASN A 776 -9.39 19.95 -10.26
C ASN A 776 -10.85 20.04 -9.81
N GLN A 777 -11.56 18.92 -9.89
CA GLN A 777 -12.95 18.76 -9.49
C GLN A 777 -13.03 17.79 -8.30
N PRO A 778 -12.44 18.12 -7.12
CA PRO A 778 -12.41 17.22 -5.98
C PRO A 778 -13.82 16.96 -5.46
N SER A 779 -14.00 15.92 -4.62
CA SER A 779 -15.27 15.67 -3.94
C SER A 779 -15.83 16.92 -3.28
N ASP A 780 -17.16 17.00 -3.23
CA ASP A 780 -17.85 18.06 -2.49
C ASP A 780 -17.66 17.90 -0.94
N ASP A 781 -17.29 16.71 -0.44
CA ASP A 781 -16.77 16.50 0.92
C ASP A 781 -15.22 16.49 0.89
N PRO A 782 -14.55 17.46 1.56
CA PRO A 782 -13.09 17.55 1.52
C PRO A 782 -12.35 16.41 2.26
N ARG A 783 -13.07 15.52 2.91
CA ARG A 783 -12.50 14.33 3.57
C ARG A 783 -12.39 13.14 2.65
N ASP A 784 -13.09 13.16 1.52
CA ASP A 784 -13.06 12.08 0.55
C ASP A 784 -11.76 12.16 -0.26
N THR A 785 -11.01 11.08 -0.28
CA THR A 785 -9.74 10.94 -1.00
C THR A 785 -9.73 9.67 -1.83
N SER A 786 -8.93 9.65 -2.90
CA SER A 786 -8.92 8.48 -3.78
C SER A 786 -7.95 7.38 -3.34
N TYR A 787 -6.99 7.69 -2.46
CA TYR A 787 -5.93 6.75 -2.11
C TYR A 787 -5.45 6.92 -0.66
N GLU A 788 -4.97 5.83 -0.10
CA GLU A 788 -4.29 5.81 1.20
C GLU A 788 -2.91 5.19 1.05
N PHE A 789 -1.91 5.76 1.70
CA PHE A 789 -0.57 5.21 1.75
C PHE A 789 0.12 5.53 3.06
N ASP A 790 0.59 4.47 3.76
CA ASP A 790 1.34 4.57 5.03
C ASP A 790 0.59 5.37 6.10
N GLY A 791 -0.71 5.10 6.24
CA GLY A 791 -1.60 5.72 7.21
C GLY A 791 -2.00 7.16 6.88
N GLN A 792 -1.73 7.64 5.66
CA GLN A 792 -2.01 9.01 5.24
C GLN A 792 -2.88 9.03 3.99
N ALA A 793 -4.03 9.70 4.09
CA ALA A 793 -5.01 9.82 3.02
C ALA A 793 -4.71 11.01 2.09
N GLY A 794 -4.94 10.84 0.80
CA GLY A 794 -4.79 11.86 -0.24
C GLY A 794 -5.31 11.35 -1.58
N SER A 795 -5.38 12.20 -2.60
CA SER A 795 -5.92 11.83 -3.91
C SER A 795 -4.82 11.73 -4.97
N LEU A 796 -4.71 10.56 -5.62
CA LEU A 796 -3.87 10.31 -6.79
C LEU A 796 -4.67 10.32 -8.08
N ASP A 797 -5.97 9.99 -7.98
CA ASP A 797 -6.93 10.02 -9.07
C ASP A 797 -7.64 11.37 -9.08
N HIS A 798 -7.84 11.90 -10.27
CA HIS A 798 -8.42 13.23 -10.42
C HIS A 798 -9.29 13.33 -11.66
N VAL A 799 -10.37 14.12 -11.57
CA VAL A 799 -11.07 14.70 -12.71
C VAL A 799 -10.74 16.18 -12.77
N LEU A 800 -10.08 16.62 -13.85
CA LEU A 800 -9.79 18.02 -14.09
C LEU A 800 -10.58 18.52 -15.30
N ALA A 801 -11.03 19.76 -15.23
CA ALA A 801 -11.75 20.41 -16.33
C ALA A 801 -11.07 21.70 -16.74
N ASN A 802 -11.01 21.99 -18.04
CA ASN A 802 -10.69 23.34 -18.49
C ASN A 802 -11.89 24.28 -18.22
N PRO A 803 -11.75 25.63 -18.31
CA PRO A 803 -12.82 26.56 -17.95
C PRO A 803 -14.14 26.31 -18.71
N ALA A 804 -14.08 25.86 -19.97
CA ALA A 804 -15.29 25.57 -20.75
C ALA A 804 -15.99 24.30 -20.28
N ALA A 805 -15.24 23.23 -19.96
CA ALA A 805 -15.77 21.98 -19.42
C ALA A 805 -16.26 22.15 -17.98
N ALA A 806 -15.56 22.93 -17.16
CA ALA A 806 -15.95 23.20 -15.77
C ALA A 806 -17.36 23.80 -15.63
N THR A 807 -17.83 24.53 -16.65
CA THR A 807 -19.21 25.05 -16.65
C THR A 807 -20.29 23.97 -16.76
N MET A 808 -19.90 22.75 -17.13
CA MET A 808 -20.81 21.61 -17.24
C MET A 808 -20.96 20.85 -15.91
N VAL A 809 -20.02 21.00 -14.97
CA VAL A 809 -19.98 20.23 -13.73
C VAL A 809 -21.06 20.68 -12.75
N THR A 810 -21.87 19.73 -12.26
CA THR A 810 -23.01 19.95 -11.37
C THR A 810 -22.78 19.53 -9.93
N GLY A 811 -21.98 18.49 -9.70
CA GLY A 811 -21.58 17.95 -8.40
C GLY A 811 -20.45 16.97 -8.55
N ARG A 812 -19.83 16.57 -7.43
CA ARG A 812 -18.59 15.80 -7.39
C ARG A 812 -18.62 14.84 -6.22
N ASP A 813 -18.06 13.65 -6.42
CA ASP A 813 -17.97 12.62 -5.39
C ASP A 813 -16.73 11.76 -5.62
N VAL A 814 -15.97 11.48 -4.58
CA VAL A 814 -15.01 10.38 -4.51
C VAL A 814 -15.66 9.30 -3.66
N TRP A 815 -16.07 8.23 -4.30
CA TRP A 815 -16.84 7.18 -3.65
C TRP A 815 -15.93 6.24 -2.85
N GLN A 816 -16.01 6.35 -1.53
CA GLN A 816 -15.12 5.70 -0.57
C GLN A 816 -15.45 4.20 -0.40
N ILE A 817 -15.00 3.36 -1.31
CA ILE A 817 -15.22 1.91 -1.27
C ILE A 817 -13.94 1.07 -1.28
N ASN A 818 -12.79 1.66 -1.51
CA ASN A 818 -11.56 0.92 -1.75
C ASN A 818 -10.42 1.35 -0.81
N ALA A 819 -9.98 2.61 -0.85
CA ALA A 819 -8.83 3.10 -0.11
C ALA A 819 -9.01 2.98 1.42
N GLU A 820 -10.24 3.10 1.91
CA GLU A 820 -10.58 2.97 3.33
C GLU A 820 -10.65 1.52 3.82
N GLU A 821 -10.81 0.56 2.90
CA GLU A 821 -10.97 -0.84 3.24
C GLU A 821 -9.62 -1.53 3.46
N SER A 822 -9.55 -2.42 4.44
CA SER A 822 -8.37 -3.26 4.60
C SER A 822 -8.11 -4.09 3.34
N VAL A 823 -6.84 -4.23 2.96
CA VAL A 823 -6.40 -5.10 1.87
C VAL A 823 -6.87 -6.55 2.01
N ALA A 824 -7.19 -6.99 3.23
CA ALA A 824 -7.70 -8.33 3.51
C ALA A 824 -9.04 -8.66 2.83
N PHE A 825 -9.83 -7.64 2.45
CA PHE A 825 -11.10 -7.84 1.72
C PHE A 825 -10.92 -7.94 0.20
N GLU A 826 -9.71 -7.66 -0.30
CA GLU A 826 -9.37 -7.72 -1.71
C GLU A 826 -9.35 -9.17 -2.22
N TYR A 827 -9.70 -9.40 -3.49
CA TYR A 827 -9.65 -10.73 -4.09
C TYR A 827 -8.25 -11.37 -3.99
N SER A 828 -7.20 -10.55 -4.04
CA SER A 828 -5.79 -10.95 -3.99
C SER A 828 -5.35 -11.48 -2.61
N ARG A 829 -6.18 -11.33 -1.59
CA ARG A 829 -5.96 -11.85 -0.22
C ARG A 829 -6.94 -12.96 0.15
N TYR A 830 -7.59 -13.55 -0.86
CA TYR A 830 -8.52 -14.65 -0.63
C TYR A 830 -7.87 -15.76 0.18
N ASN A 831 -8.52 -16.18 1.28
CA ASN A 831 -8.09 -17.27 2.16
C ASN A 831 -6.68 -17.09 2.78
N TYR A 832 -6.18 -15.88 2.93
CA TYR A 832 -4.90 -15.63 3.60
C TYR A 832 -5.00 -15.80 5.12
N ASN A 833 -6.12 -15.41 5.71
CA ASN A 833 -6.43 -15.55 7.13
C ASN A 833 -7.40 -16.71 7.37
N THR A 834 -7.58 -17.12 8.64
CA THR A 834 -8.54 -18.20 9.01
C THR A 834 -9.98 -17.79 8.75
N GLU A 835 -10.30 -16.52 8.85
CA GLU A 835 -11.61 -15.95 8.52
C GLU A 835 -11.64 -15.58 7.05
N LEU A 836 -12.70 -15.99 6.34
CA LEU A 836 -12.89 -15.59 4.95
C LEU A 836 -13.48 -14.18 4.91
N LEU A 837 -12.66 -13.20 4.54
CA LEU A 837 -13.04 -11.79 4.50
C LEU A 837 -13.56 -11.35 3.13
N TYR A 838 -13.26 -12.08 2.08
CA TYR A 838 -13.74 -11.80 0.74
C TYR A 838 -15.29 -11.85 0.67
N ALA A 839 -15.88 -10.83 0.04
CA ALA A 839 -17.28 -10.81 -0.38
C ALA A 839 -17.39 -10.30 -1.82
N PRO A 840 -18.33 -10.79 -2.66
CA PRO A 840 -18.54 -10.33 -4.03
C PRO A 840 -19.36 -9.02 -4.06
N ASP A 841 -18.90 -8.02 -3.32
CA ASP A 841 -19.48 -6.70 -3.19
C ASP A 841 -18.54 -5.62 -3.79
N GLN A 842 -18.93 -4.35 -3.72
CA GLN A 842 -18.14 -3.25 -4.26
C GLN A 842 -16.97 -2.81 -3.38
N PHE A 843 -16.93 -3.23 -2.10
CA PHE A 843 -15.91 -2.77 -1.16
C PHE A 843 -14.59 -3.50 -1.37
N ARG A 844 -13.50 -2.76 -1.52
CA ARG A 844 -12.17 -3.25 -1.88
C ARG A 844 -12.15 -3.99 -3.21
N ALA A 845 -12.83 -3.44 -4.23
CA ALA A 845 -12.72 -3.88 -5.61
C ALA A 845 -11.37 -3.48 -6.23
N SER A 846 -10.78 -2.38 -5.74
CA SER A 846 -9.47 -1.85 -6.11
C SER A 846 -8.75 -1.32 -4.87
N ASP A 847 -7.56 -0.75 -5.03
CA ASP A 847 -6.86 0.04 -4.02
C ASP A 847 -7.11 1.56 -4.17
N HIS A 848 -7.74 1.99 -5.26
CA HIS A 848 -8.14 3.35 -5.54
C HIS A 848 -9.66 3.53 -5.43
N ASN A 849 -10.12 4.62 -4.83
CA ASN A 849 -11.52 5.02 -4.88
C ASN A 849 -11.87 5.63 -6.24
N PRO A 850 -13.01 5.27 -6.84
CA PRO A 850 -13.46 5.90 -8.07
C PRO A 850 -13.97 7.31 -7.81
N GLU A 851 -13.69 8.23 -8.76
CA GLU A 851 -14.20 9.60 -8.75
C GLU A 851 -15.36 9.74 -9.77
N LEU A 852 -16.39 10.50 -9.42
CA LEU A 852 -17.59 10.71 -10.21
C LEU A 852 -17.98 12.18 -10.23
N VAL A 853 -18.20 12.74 -11.43
CA VAL A 853 -18.73 14.10 -11.61
C VAL A 853 -20.02 14.09 -12.43
N GLY A 854 -21.00 14.91 -12.02
CA GLY A 854 -22.23 15.16 -12.77
C GLY A 854 -22.00 16.24 -13.83
N LEU A 855 -22.61 16.07 -15.00
CA LEU A 855 -22.45 16.98 -16.12
C LEU A 855 -23.82 17.41 -16.68
N ASP A 856 -24.04 18.70 -16.79
CA ASP A 856 -25.05 19.26 -17.70
C ASP A 856 -24.45 19.32 -19.10
N ALA A 857 -24.59 18.23 -19.86
CA ALA A 857 -23.97 18.08 -21.17
C ALA A 857 -24.68 18.95 -22.22
N PRO A 858 -23.95 19.68 -23.07
CA PRO A 858 -24.55 20.54 -24.10
C PRO A 858 -25.49 19.76 -25.02
N PHE A 859 -26.61 20.38 -25.36
CA PHE A 859 -27.60 19.83 -26.24
C PHE A 859 -28.24 20.89 -27.14
N SER A 860 -27.76 21.02 -28.34
CA SER A 860 -28.29 21.95 -29.33
C SER A 860 -29.39 21.25 -30.13
N GLN A 861 -30.59 21.83 -30.11
CA GLN A 861 -31.69 21.30 -30.91
C GLN A 861 -31.32 21.32 -32.42
N GLN A 862 -31.58 20.19 -33.10
CA GLN A 862 -31.30 20.03 -34.54
C GLN A 862 -32.35 20.74 -35.40
N GLY A 863 -31.96 21.10 -36.61
CA GLY A 863 -32.90 21.64 -37.60
C GLY A 863 -33.94 20.62 -38.06
N SER A 864 -35.15 21.05 -38.34
CA SER A 864 -36.19 20.19 -38.92
C SER A 864 -36.54 20.64 -40.35
N THR A 865 -36.93 19.68 -41.19
CA THR A 865 -37.54 19.95 -42.49
C THR A 865 -38.98 19.42 -42.44
N VAL A 866 -39.92 20.31 -42.73
CA VAL A 866 -41.35 19.97 -42.77
C VAL A 866 -41.81 19.84 -44.23
N GLY A 867 -42.34 18.65 -44.59
CA GLY A 867 -43.03 18.44 -45.84
C GLY A 867 -44.52 18.38 -45.63
N VAL A 868 -45.29 18.92 -46.56
CA VAL A 868 -46.74 18.90 -46.51
C VAL A 868 -47.36 18.65 -47.86
N THR A 869 -48.36 17.74 -47.90
CA THR A 869 -49.18 17.46 -49.09
C THR A 869 -50.68 17.50 -48.74
N ALA A 870 -51.50 17.99 -49.69
CA ALA A 870 -52.94 18.03 -49.53
C ALA A 870 -53.59 17.07 -50.56
N THR A 871 -54.41 16.11 -50.05
CA THR A 871 -55.07 15.08 -50.86
C THR A 871 -56.56 14.98 -50.53
N PRO A 872 -57.45 15.25 -51.48
CA PRO A 872 -57.25 15.89 -52.80
C PRO A 872 -56.87 17.35 -52.64
N SER A 873 -56.08 17.92 -53.62
CA SER A 873 -55.74 19.33 -53.64
C SER A 873 -56.88 20.23 -54.15
N THR A 874 -57.94 19.65 -54.70
CA THR A 874 -59.20 20.32 -55.18
C THR A 874 -60.41 19.67 -54.53
N VAL A 875 -61.28 20.47 -53.93
CA VAL A 875 -62.43 20.04 -53.18
C VAL A 875 -63.68 20.89 -53.52
N GLN A 876 -64.90 20.31 -53.28
CA GLN A 876 -66.18 20.99 -53.43
C GLN A 876 -66.49 21.92 -52.27
N LYS A 877 -66.95 23.11 -52.58
CA LYS A 877 -67.45 24.05 -51.56
C LYS A 877 -68.53 23.40 -50.70
N LYS A 878 -68.53 23.65 -49.40
CA LYS A 878 -69.43 23.17 -48.33
C LYS A 878 -69.56 21.67 -48.12
N LYS A 879 -68.89 20.81 -48.91
CA LYS A 879 -68.95 19.38 -48.82
C LYS A 879 -67.61 18.68 -48.82
N GLY A 880 -66.65 19.18 -49.57
CA GLY A 880 -65.32 18.50 -49.74
C GLY A 880 -64.36 18.83 -48.60
N THR A 881 -63.64 17.81 -48.19
CA THR A 881 -62.54 17.87 -47.24
C THR A 881 -61.22 17.46 -47.94
N SER A 882 -60.12 17.98 -47.45
CA SER A 882 -58.75 17.55 -47.85
C SER A 882 -58.00 16.96 -46.68
N ARG A 883 -57.35 15.87 -46.89
CA ARG A 883 -56.41 15.32 -45.93
C ARG A 883 -55.03 16.01 -46.15
N ILE A 884 -54.51 16.50 -45.05
CA ILE A 884 -53.17 17.09 -45.02
C ILE A 884 -52.24 16.00 -44.44
N ASP A 885 -51.31 15.51 -45.25
CA ASP A 885 -50.25 14.60 -44.82
C ASP A 885 -49.01 15.44 -44.58
N VAL A 886 -48.39 15.23 -43.43
CA VAL A 886 -47.24 15.93 -42.96
C VAL A 886 -46.10 14.95 -42.75
N THR A 887 -44.92 15.31 -43.15
CA THR A 887 -43.67 14.59 -42.86
C THR A 887 -42.69 15.59 -42.28
N VAL A 888 -42.15 15.27 -41.11
CA VAL A 888 -41.09 16.05 -40.48
C VAL A 888 -39.85 15.18 -40.39
N THR A 889 -38.74 15.64 -40.93
CA THR A 889 -37.45 14.97 -40.87
C THR A 889 -36.46 15.81 -40.07
N GLY A 890 -35.81 15.20 -39.10
CA GLY A 890 -34.68 15.82 -38.38
C GLY A 890 -33.35 15.61 -39.12
N ALA A 891 -32.36 16.38 -38.82
CA ALA A 891 -30.99 16.17 -39.29
C ALA A 891 -30.39 14.89 -38.70
N GLN A 892 -29.37 14.36 -39.27
CA GLN A 892 -28.58 13.21 -38.76
C GLN A 892 -29.40 11.94 -38.40
N GLY A 893 -30.54 11.70 -39.06
CA GLY A 893 -31.36 10.49 -38.84
C GLY A 893 -32.25 10.53 -37.59
N VAL A 894 -32.37 11.66 -36.91
CA VAL A 894 -33.33 11.83 -35.81
C VAL A 894 -34.74 11.79 -36.35
N THR A 895 -35.60 10.99 -35.73
CA THR A 895 -37.04 10.92 -35.99
C THR A 895 -37.76 11.93 -35.08
N PRO A 896 -38.28 13.07 -35.61
CA PRO A 896 -38.96 14.06 -34.78
C PRO A 896 -40.25 13.50 -34.15
N THR A 897 -40.52 13.96 -32.92
CA THR A 897 -41.71 13.72 -32.17
C THR A 897 -42.49 15.03 -31.97
N GLY A 898 -43.42 15.10 -31.01
CA GLY A 898 -44.16 16.32 -30.70
C GLY A 898 -45.41 16.50 -31.58
N THR A 899 -45.76 17.77 -31.84
CA THR A 899 -47.05 18.13 -32.45
C THR A 899 -46.91 19.06 -33.65
N VAL A 900 -47.72 18.83 -34.69
CA VAL A 900 -47.93 19.78 -35.76
C VAL A 900 -49.27 20.48 -35.62
N GLU A 901 -49.30 21.77 -35.91
CA GLU A 901 -50.48 22.59 -36.02
C GLU A 901 -50.80 22.87 -37.52
N ILE A 902 -52.08 22.83 -37.87
CA ILE A 902 -52.53 23.10 -39.21
C ILE A 902 -53.33 24.37 -39.20
N TRP A 903 -52.94 25.30 -40.03
CA TRP A 903 -53.55 26.60 -40.21
C TRP A 903 -54.06 26.78 -41.61
N VAL A 904 -55.25 27.36 -41.78
CA VAL A 904 -55.85 27.70 -43.05
C VAL A 904 -56.18 29.16 -43.07
N ASP A 905 -55.67 29.88 -44.11
CA ASP A 905 -55.81 31.30 -44.25
C ASP A 905 -55.48 32.12 -42.97
N GLY A 906 -54.47 31.67 -42.20
CA GLY A 906 -54.02 32.26 -40.94
C GLY A 906 -54.86 31.90 -39.71
N VAL A 907 -55.80 30.99 -39.82
CA VAL A 907 -56.58 30.46 -38.69
C VAL A 907 -56.19 29.01 -38.39
N ARG A 908 -55.92 28.70 -37.09
CA ARG A 908 -55.61 27.33 -36.63
C ARG A 908 -56.88 26.50 -36.72
N VAL A 909 -56.83 25.40 -37.54
CA VAL A 909 -58.00 24.51 -37.80
C VAL A 909 -57.81 23.11 -37.18
N GLY A 910 -56.61 22.77 -36.75
CA GLY A 910 -56.33 21.47 -36.14
C GLY A 910 -54.88 21.33 -35.63
N SER A 911 -54.65 20.20 -34.93
CA SER A 911 -53.30 19.75 -34.55
C SER A 911 -53.28 18.23 -34.53
N ALA A 912 -52.11 17.61 -34.76
CA ALA A 912 -51.88 16.19 -34.72
C ALA A 912 -50.51 15.87 -34.11
N PRO A 913 -50.40 14.81 -33.28
CA PRO A 913 -49.10 14.34 -32.82
C PRO A 913 -48.37 13.68 -33.99
N LEU A 914 -47.02 13.76 -34.01
CA LEU A 914 -46.19 13.00 -34.89
C LEU A 914 -46.05 11.51 -34.41
N SER A 915 -46.10 10.61 -35.32
CA SER A 915 -45.79 9.20 -35.10
C SER A 915 -44.82 8.76 -36.18
N GLY A 916 -43.58 8.37 -35.79
CA GLY A 916 -42.53 8.05 -36.74
C GLY A 916 -42.22 9.22 -37.70
N GLY A 917 -42.22 10.45 -37.25
CA GLY A 917 -41.97 11.66 -38.05
C GLY A 917 -43.13 12.05 -38.97
N THR A 918 -44.29 11.41 -38.91
CA THR A 918 -45.42 11.69 -39.78
C THR A 918 -46.71 12.03 -39.00
N ALA A 919 -47.57 12.84 -39.58
CA ALA A 919 -48.87 13.15 -39.05
C ALA A 919 -49.89 13.37 -40.17
N SER A 920 -51.18 13.21 -39.91
CA SER A 920 -52.23 13.60 -40.87
C SER A 920 -53.43 14.18 -40.16
N ALA A 921 -54.10 15.09 -40.85
CA ALA A 921 -55.36 15.69 -40.40
C ALA A 921 -56.27 16.02 -41.59
N VAL A 922 -57.59 16.07 -41.29
CA VAL A 922 -58.57 16.42 -42.32
C VAL A 922 -59.06 17.88 -42.09
N ILE A 923 -59.00 18.69 -43.12
CA ILE A 923 -59.50 20.07 -43.09
C ILE A 923 -60.70 20.26 -44.03
N GLY A 924 -61.54 21.25 -43.75
CA GLY A 924 -62.81 21.50 -44.44
C GLY A 924 -63.98 20.90 -43.67
N PRO A 925 -65.21 20.96 -44.22
CA PRO A 925 -65.55 21.55 -45.49
C PRO A 925 -65.47 23.07 -45.51
N PHE A 926 -65.09 23.67 -46.70
CA PHE A 926 -64.86 25.09 -46.81
C PHE A 926 -66.13 25.84 -47.24
N PRO A 927 -66.48 26.96 -46.61
CA PRO A 927 -67.73 27.70 -46.88
C PRO A 927 -67.70 28.53 -48.17
N LEU A 928 -66.51 28.89 -48.68
CA LEU A 928 -66.30 29.75 -49.80
C LEU A 928 -65.37 29.11 -50.86
N ALA A 929 -65.66 29.37 -52.17
CA ALA A 929 -64.75 28.95 -53.23
C ALA A 929 -63.51 29.87 -53.34
N GLY A 930 -62.40 29.33 -53.86
CA GLY A 930 -61.12 30.00 -53.96
C GLY A 930 -59.97 29.13 -53.43
N THR A 931 -58.75 29.63 -53.61
CA THR A 931 -57.55 28.97 -53.07
C THR A 931 -57.47 29.24 -51.56
N ARG A 932 -57.21 28.16 -50.80
CA ARG A 932 -56.91 28.21 -49.37
C ARG A 932 -55.46 27.98 -49.20
N HIS A 933 -54.80 28.84 -48.44
CA HIS A 933 -53.42 28.68 -48.03
C HIS A 933 -53.37 27.83 -46.77
N VAL A 934 -52.72 26.68 -46.83
CA VAL A 934 -52.51 25.77 -45.70
C VAL A 934 -51.10 25.87 -45.24
N GLU A 935 -50.87 26.28 -44.01
CA GLU A 935 -49.57 26.31 -43.33
C GLU A 935 -49.61 25.19 -42.25
N VAL A 936 -48.54 24.36 -42.27
CA VAL A 936 -48.30 23.38 -41.21
C VAL A 936 -47.10 23.88 -40.40
N ARG A 937 -47.28 24.02 -39.08
CA ARG A 937 -46.27 24.39 -38.12
C ARG A 937 -45.95 23.19 -37.24
N TYR A 938 -44.72 22.70 -37.32
CA TYR A 938 -44.17 21.80 -36.34
C TYR A 938 -43.64 22.59 -35.17
N LEU A 939 -44.10 22.28 -33.96
CA LEU A 939 -43.77 23.07 -32.76
C LEU A 939 -42.39 22.79 -32.18
N GLY A 940 -41.72 21.75 -32.72
CA GLY A 940 -40.47 21.22 -32.18
C GLY A 940 -40.72 20.18 -31.09
N ASP A 941 -39.65 19.57 -30.67
CA ASP A 941 -39.55 18.71 -29.50
C ASP A 941 -38.22 18.98 -28.77
N ASP A 942 -37.86 18.17 -27.75
CA ASP A 942 -36.64 18.37 -26.97
C ASP A 942 -35.37 18.26 -27.83
N VAL A 943 -35.44 17.59 -28.99
CA VAL A 943 -34.31 17.29 -29.87
C VAL A 943 -34.32 18.11 -31.13
N THR A 944 -35.51 18.53 -31.62
CA THR A 944 -35.69 19.10 -32.96
C THR A 944 -36.33 20.45 -32.90
N LYS A 945 -35.75 21.44 -33.58
CA LYS A 945 -36.29 22.82 -33.68
C LYS A 945 -37.64 22.84 -34.43
N ALA A 946 -38.45 23.78 -34.08
CA ALA A 946 -39.69 24.12 -34.77
C ALA A 946 -39.43 24.43 -36.26
N GLY A 947 -40.37 24.10 -37.11
CA GLY A 947 -40.32 24.37 -38.54
C GLY A 947 -41.71 24.54 -39.13
N SER A 948 -41.80 25.01 -40.39
CA SER A 948 -43.09 25.13 -41.08
C SER A 948 -42.99 24.85 -42.57
N ALA A 949 -44.11 24.48 -43.16
CA ALA A 949 -44.27 24.30 -44.59
C ALA A 949 -45.69 24.71 -45.03
N THR A 950 -45.82 25.06 -46.28
CA THR A 950 -47.10 25.54 -46.87
C THR A 950 -47.50 24.70 -48.07
N THR A 951 -48.83 24.55 -48.23
CA THR A 951 -49.46 23.96 -49.42
C THR A 951 -50.78 24.74 -49.70
N THR A 952 -51.48 24.34 -50.74
CA THR A 952 -52.74 24.98 -51.08
C THR A 952 -53.84 23.95 -51.35
N VAL A 953 -55.07 24.32 -51.06
CA VAL A 953 -56.30 23.56 -51.42
C VAL A 953 -57.24 24.45 -52.20
N THR A 954 -57.56 24.02 -53.43
CA THR A 954 -58.47 24.78 -54.31
C THR A 954 -59.91 24.34 -54.06
N VAL A 955 -60.78 25.29 -53.73
CA VAL A 955 -62.21 25.03 -53.44
C VAL A 955 -63.02 25.50 -54.63
N ILE A 956 -63.72 24.59 -55.31
CA ILE A 956 -64.53 24.88 -56.54
C ILE A 956 -66.04 24.83 -56.25
N ASN A 957 -66.83 25.50 -57.09
CA ASN A 957 -68.27 25.59 -56.98
C ASN A 957 -69.03 24.35 -57.53
N GLY A 958 -68.38 23.45 -58.31
CA GLY A 958 -68.96 22.31 -58.97
C GLY A 958 -68.33 20.97 -58.49
N LYS A 959 -68.61 19.82 -59.14
CA LYS A 959 -67.91 18.57 -58.85
C LYS A 959 -66.42 18.71 -59.12
N ALA A 960 -65.64 18.24 -58.18
CA ALA A 960 -64.15 18.12 -58.32
C ALA A 960 -63.79 16.99 -59.24
#